data_8ea165e5aa3807a8ad29a382adb45215
#
_entry.id   8ea165e5aa3807a8ad29a382adb45215
#
_cell.length_a   1.000
_cell.length_b   1.000
_cell.length_c   1.000
_cell.angle_alpha   90.00
_cell.angle_beta   90.00
_cell.angle_gamma   90.00
#
_symmetry.space_group_name_H-M   'P 1'
#
loop_
_entity.id
_entity.type
_entity.pdbx_description
1 polymer ?
#
loop_
_entity_poly.entity_id
_entity_poly.type
_entity_poly.pdbx_seq_one_letter_code
_entity_poly.pdbx_strand_id
1 'polypeptide(L)'
;MLPITKLKPPVARKDPRSLPLHGQVLQDDYAWLREKDDTETLEYLNAENAYTAAVMEPLQPLIDTLYKEMLSHIQQTDVSVPYRDGRFDYYARTVEGQQYPIYCRVPAKEGSASRPVPPVEGFADEEVLLDVNRLAEGEAFMSIGALAVSDDGNLLAYTTDNTGFRQYTLHVKNLLTGETLKSLAERVGSVAWAADDRTLLYSVEDEETKRPYQIVRRVLDAATQTFSTGEIAWEDADERFNVGVGRTRDGKYLFVEAASHTTSEQWYLAANDPMGTLRCVEPRRDDIEYYADHRDGMFFIRVNDTGRNFRLVTATVEQPGREHWQEILPHRDDAMLEDADLFQHFFVACERYQGLPRLRIHNLTGEGSLAEQARKTPREISFPEPTYTATPGTNREFDATSYRYGYTSLATPSSVFQYELETNQSTLLKQLEVPGGFDRTQYASERIFATASDGVRVPISLVYRRDRFARGQNPLYVYAYGSYGYSLPIGFNSNRLSLLDRGVVLAYAHIRGGGEMGKPWHDAGRMMQKLNTFTDFISATEYLVANGYGAKDRVAIEGGSAGGLLMGAVSNMRPDLFRVVLSHVPFVDVMNTMLDASLPLTVAEYEEWGNPNEAAAFQYMRAYSPYDNVAAKEYPTMLVKTSLNDSQVMYWEPAKYVAKLRSLKTDSNFLLLHTNMQAGHGGASGRYDYLKEIAFDYAFLLWQLGVVKTES
;
A
#
# COMPACT_ATOMS: atom_id res chain seq x y z
N MET A 1 -25.09 27.80 20.20
CA MET A 1 -24.99 26.42 19.67
C MET A 1 -25.80 25.47 20.52
N LEU A 2 -26.41 24.44 19.93
CA LEU A 2 -27.04 23.36 20.71
C LEU A 2 -25.89 22.54 21.36
N PRO A 3 -26.04 22.10 22.62
CA PRO A 3 -25.09 21.16 23.21
C PRO A 3 -24.94 19.94 22.29
N ILE A 4 -23.72 19.41 22.09
CA ILE A 4 -23.41 18.22 21.21
C ILE A 4 -24.39 17.07 21.49
N THR A 5 -24.76 16.85 22.73
CA THR A 5 -25.73 15.82 23.17
C THR A 5 -27.16 16.02 22.65
N LYS A 6 -27.47 17.18 22.06
CA LYS A 6 -28.80 17.49 21.48
C LYS A 6 -28.81 17.42 19.95
N LEU A 7 -27.66 17.20 19.31
CA LEU A 7 -27.59 16.98 17.88
C LEU A 7 -28.22 15.61 17.55
N LYS A 8 -29.11 15.60 16.56
CA LYS A 8 -29.73 14.35 16.09
C LYS A 8 -29.00 13.87 14.85
N PRO A 9 -28.51 12.62 14.84
CA PRO A 9 -27.90 12.06 13.66
C PRO A 9 -28.95 11.87 12.54
N PRO A 10 -28.52 11.88 11.27
CA PRO A 10 -29.36 11.53 10.14
C PRO A 10 -29.92 10.11 10.28
N VAL A 11 -31.09 9.87 9.72
CA VAL A 11 -31.72 8.55 9.66
C VAL A 11 -31.96 8.19 8.20
N ALA A 12 -31.26 7.18 7.70
CA ALA A 12 -31.52 6.65 6.37
C ALA A 12 -32.88 5.96 6.31
N ARG A 13 -33.63 6.16 5.22
CA ARG A 13 -34.87 5.39 5.00
C ARG A 13 -34.55 3.91 4.82
N LYS A 14 -35.51 3.07 5.20
CA LYS A 14 -35.42 1.63 4.93
C LYS A 14 -36.22 1.31 3.65
N ASP A 15 -35.54 0.58 2.75
CA ASP A 15 -36.13 0.00 1.53
C ASP A 15 -35.75 -1.48 1.49
N PRO A 16 -36.50 -2.35 2.23
CA PRO A 16 -36.09 -3.73 2.45
C PRO A 16 -35.98 -4.52 1.15
N ARG A 17 -34.80 -5.04 0.87
CA ARG A 17 -34.56 -6.01 -0.19
C ARG A 17 -34.13 -7.33 0.41
N SER A 18 -34.58 -8.43 -0.21
CA SER A 18 -34.29 -9.78 0.25
C SER A 18 -33.69 -10.59 -0.88
N LEU A 19 -32.57 -11.22 -0.64
CA LEU A 19 -31.90 -12.13 -1.58
C LEU A 19 -31.87 -13.53 -0.98
N PRO A 20 -32.71 -14.47 -1.45
CA PRO A 20 -32.64 -15.87 -1.05
C PRO A 20 -31.46 -16.55 -1.74
N LEU A 21 -30.53 -17.13 -0.97
CA LEU A 21 -29.37 -17.85 -1.46
C LEU A 21 -28.97 -18.96 -0.49
N HIS A 22 -28.68 -20.16 -1.00
CA HIS A 22 -28.25 -21.33 -0.22
C HIS A 22 -29.18 -21.67 0.97
N GLY A 23 -30.50 -21.51 0.78
CA GLY A 23 -31.50 -21.79 1.84
C GLY A 23 -31.57 -20.74 2.94
N GLN A 24 -30.86 -19.61 2.80
CA GLN A 24 -30.87 -18.46 3.70
C GLN A 24 -31.40 -17.23 2.98
N VAL A 25 -31.68 -16.17 3.72
CA VAL A 25 -32.09 -14.88 3.15
C VAL A 25 -31.14 -13.80 3.64
N LEU A 26 -30.48 -13.10 2.71
CA LEU A 26 -29.78 -11.86 2.99
C LEU A 26 -30.80 -10.72 2.99
N GLN A 27 -30.74 -9.86 4.00
CA GLN A 27 -31.58 -8.67 4.13
C GLN A 27 -30.75 -7.41 3.96
N ASP A 28 -31.17 -6.56 3.04
CA ASP A 28 -30.51 -5.28 2.79
C ASP A 28 -31.54 -4.15 2.75
N ASP A 29 -31.64 -3.42 3.86
CA ASP A 29 -32.57 -2.28 3.99
C ASP A 29 -32.08 -1.00 3.31
N TYR A 30 -30.80 -0.95 2.89
CA TYR A 30 -30.13 0.26 2.46
C TYR A 30 -29.46 0.15 1.07
N ALA A 31 -29.87 -0.83 0.26
CA ALA A 31 -29.32 -1.06 -1.08
C ALA A 31 -29.44 0.18 -2.00
N TRP A 32 -30.41 1.05 -1.76
CA TRP A 32 -30.61 2.28 -2.52
C TRP A 32 -29.42 3.26 -2.44
N LEU A 33 -28.61 3.19 -1.39
CA LEU A 33 -27.37 3.99 -1.25
C LEU A 33 -26.30 3.65 -2.29
N ARG A 34 -26.46 2.59 -3.08
CA ARG A 34 -25.56 2.25 -4.19
C ARG A 34 -25.70 3.21 -5.38
N GLU A 35 -26.83 3.88 -5.50
CA GLU A 35 -27.12 4.80 -6.62
C GLU A 35 -26.40 6.13 -6.40
N LYS A 36 -25.16 6.23 -6.93
CA LYS A 36 -24.24 7.35 -6.68
C LYS A 36 -24.80 8.71 -7.08
N ASP A 37 -25.50 8.78 -8.20
CA ASP A 37 -26.02 10.02 -8.78
C ASP A 37 -27.47 10.34 -8.34
N ASP A 38 -28.04 9.49 -7.47
CA ASP A 38 -29.37 9.74 -6.92
C ASP A 38 -29.31 10.90 -5.90
N THR A 39 -30.23 11.84 -6.06
CA THR A 39 -30.35 13.01 -5.19
C THR A 39 -30.48 12.63 -3.71
N GLU A 40 -31.27 11.60 -3.40
CA GLU A 40 -31.51 11.15 -2.02
C GLU A 40 -30.23 10.57 -1.40
N THR A 41 -29.44 9.83 -2.18
CA THR A 41 -28.12 9.32 -1.76
C THR A 41 -27.17 10.47 -1.40
N LEU A 42 -27.05 11.45 -2.30
CA LEU A 42 -26.19 12.62 -2.08
C LEU A 42 -26.69 13.47 -0.88
N GLU A 43 -28.00 13.67 -0.73
CA GLU A 43 -28.58 14.37 0.41
C GLU A 43 -28.26 13.65 1.72
N TYR A 44 -28.37 12.32 1.77
CA TYR A 44 -28.04 11.53 2.96
C TYR A 44 -26.54 11.65 3.33
N LEU A 45 -25.63 11.49 2.35
CA LEU A 45 -24.19 11.61 2.59
C LEU A 45 -23.82 13.04 3.07
N ASN A 46 -24.41 14.07 2.48
CA ASN A 46 -24.22 15.46 2.91
C ASN A 46 -24.80 15.71 4.32
N ALA A 47 -25.92 15.11 4.68
CA ALA A 47 -26.47 15.20 6.02
C ALA A 47 -25.57 14.54 7.08
N GLU A 48 -24.96 13.37 6.74
CA GLU A 48 -23.96 12.72 7.60
C GLU A 48 -22.70 13.58 7.76
N ASN A 49 -22.21 14.18 6.69
CA ASN A 49 -21.09 15.12 6.73
C ASN A 49 -21.40 16.34 7.62
N ALA A 50 -22.61 16.90 7.48
CA ALA A 50 -23.06 18.04 8.29
C ALA A 50 -23.19 17.67 9.79
N TYR A 51 -23.70 16.47 10.09
CA TYR A 51 -23.78 15.96 11.45
C TYR A 51 -22.38 15.76 12.04
N THR A 52 -21.49 15.12 11.30
CA THR A 52 -20.10 14.89 11.71
C THR A 52 -19.38 16.21 11.95
N ALA A 53 -19.51 17.19 11.06
CA ALA A 53 -18.94 18.53 11.22
C ALA A 53 -19.46 19.24 12.48
N ALA A 54 -20.77 19.16 12.75
CA ALA A 54 -21.36 19.78 13.93
C ALA A 54 -20.88 19.12 15.25
N VAL A 55 -20.67 17.81 15.27
CA VAL A 55 -20.10 17.10 16.43
C VAL A 55 -18.65 17.48 16.64
N MET A 56 -17.88 17.67 15.56
CA MET A 56 -16.46 17.98 15.59
C MET A 56 -16.16 19.48 15.77
N GLU A 57 -17.12 20.37 15.55
CA GLU A 57 -16.93 21.82 15.63
C GLU A 57 -16.26 22.30 16.94
N PRO A 58 -16.63 21.82 18.15
CA PRO A 58 -15.95 22.20 19.39
C PRO A 58 -14.50 21.74 19.48
N LEU A 59 -14.08 20.81 18.63
CA LEU A 59 -12.70 20.32 18.54
C LEU A 59 -11.86 21.10 17.52
N GLN A 60 -12.43 22.07 16.79
CA GLN A 60 -11.70 22.82 15.78
C GLN A 60 -10.39 23.45 16.30
N PRO A 61 -10.35 24.05 17.51
CA PRO A 61 -9.07 24.55 18.06
C PRO A 61 -8.01 23.46 18.28
N LEU A 62 -8.44 22.25 18.65
CA LEU A 62 -7.54 21.11 18.77
C LEU A 62 -7.08 20.61 17.39
N ILE A 63 -7.97 20.51 16.40
CA ILE A 63 -7.64 20.15 15.03
C ILE A 63 -6.59 21.11 14.47
N ASP A 64 -6.80 22.42 14.63
CA ASP A 64 -5.86 23.44 14.18
C ASP A 64 -4.51 23.35 14.90
N THR A 65 -4.51 23.01 16.18
CA THR A 65 -3.29 22.79 16.97
C THR A 65 -2.53 21.57 16.47
N LEU A 66 -3.21 20.44 16.30
CA LEU A 66 -2.61 19.19 15.78
C LEU A 66 -2.06 19.37 14.37
N TYR A 67 -2.80 20.05 13.50
CA TYR A 67 -2.33 20.37 12.15
C TYR A 67 -1.03 21.19 12.19
N LYS A 68 -0.96 22.22 13.02
CA LYS A 68 0.26 23.04 13.17
C LYS A 68 1.42 22.25 13.76
N GLU A 69 1.16 21.38 14.75
CA GLU A 69 2.18 20.49 15.30
C GLU A 69 2.75 19.56 14.21
N MET A 70 1.89 18.87 13.48
CA MET A 70 2.31 17.97 12.40
C MET A 70 3.08 18.71 11.32
N LEU A 71 2.60 19.87 10.90
CA LEU A 71 3.26 20.73 9.92
C LEU A 71 4.64 21.17 10.38
N SER A 72 4.81 21.46 11.70
CA SER A 72 6.09 21.87 12.29
C SER A 72 7.13 20.73 12.31
N HIS A 73 6.70 19.47 12.20
CA HIS A 73 7.56 18.30 12.17
C HIS A 73 7.93 17.84 10.74
N ILE A 74 7.44 18.54 9.72
CA ILE A 74 7.70 18.20 8.32
C ILE A 74 8.65 19.24 7.72
N GLN A 75 9.73 18.75 7.11
CA GLN A 75 10.56 19.58 6.25
C GLN A 75 9.79 19.89 4.98
N GLN A 76 9.21 21.09 4.90
CA GLN A 76 8.27 21.46 3.84
C GLN A 76 8.97 21.64 2.49
N THR A 77 10.19 22.20 2.50
CA THR A 77 11.07 22.23 1.32
C THR A 77 12.12 21.15 1.50
N ASP A 78 12.10 20.13 0.65
CA ASP A 78 12.95 18.95 0.75
C ASP A 78 13.33 18.40 -0.62
N VAL A 79 14.39 17.60 -0.69
CA VAL A 79 14.88 16.94 -1.90
C VAL A 79 15.17 15.48 -1.62
N SER A 80 14.89 14.59 -2.58
CA SER A 80 15.27 13.18 -2.47
C SER A 80 16.76 12.95 -2.76
N VAL A 81 17.28 11.79 -2.38
CA VAL A 81 18.62 11.36 -2.79
C VAL A 81 18.62 11.10 -4.30
N PRO A 82 19.49 11.74 -5.09
CA PRO A 82 19.58 11.49 -6.53
C PRO A 82 19.99 10.04 -6.82
N TYR A 83 19.39 9.44 -7.85
CA TYR A 83 19.80 8.13 -8.35
C TYR A 83 20.21 8.22 -9.82
N ARG A 84 21.24 7.46 -10.18
CA ARG A 84 21.72 7.33 -11.55
C ARG A 84 20.77 6.44 -12.36
N ASP A 85 20.42 6.89 -13.58
CA ASP A 85 19.84 6.07 -14.62
C ASP A 85 20.41 6.55 -15.97
N GLY A 86 21.34 5.78 -16.51
CA GLY A 86 22.08 6.10 -17.72
C GLY A 86 22.84 7.45 -17.64
N ARG A 87 22.43 8.38 -18.49
CA ARG A 87 23.14 9.69 -18.65
C ARG A 87 22.70 10.78 -17.67
N PHE A 88 21.77 10.48 -16.75
CA PHE A 88 21.21 11.46 -15.83
C PHE A 88 21.17 10.94 -14.38
N ASP A 89 21.22 11.89 -13.46
CA ASP A 89 20.82 11.66 -12.07
C ASP A 89 19.45 12.27 -11.85
N TYR A 90 18.50 11.44 -11.39
CA TYR A 90 17.09 11.81 -11.18
C TYR A 90 16.80 12.02 -9.70
N TYR A 91 15.96 12.99 -9.40
CA TYR A 91 15.48 13.25 -8.04
C TYR A 91 14.15 13.98 -8.04
N ALA A 92 13.51 14.04 -6.89
CA ALA A 92 12.30 14.82 -6.69
C ALA A 92 12.54 15.84 -5.57
N ARG A 93 11.85 16.97 -5.64
CA ARG A 93 11.84 17.97 -4.59
C ARG A 93 10.45 18.47 -4.29
N THR A 94 10.25 18.95 -3.07
CA THR A 94 9.04 19.63 -2.62
C THR A 94 9.37 21.07 -2.27
N VAL A 95 8.38 21.95 -2.36
CA VAL A 95 8.52 23.37 -2.05
C VAL A 95 7.46 23.75 -1.03
N GLU A 96 7.81 24.55 -0.04
CA GLU A 96 6.87 25.05 0.97
C GLU A 96 5.65 25.72 0.31
N GLY A 97 4.47 25.41 0.82
CA GLY A 97 3.19 25.88 0.29
C GLY A 97 2.66 25.12 -0.94
N GLN A 98 3.47 24.25 -1.55
CA GLN A 98 3.03 23.42 -2.68
C GLN A 98 2.60 22.02 -2.20
N GLN A 99 1.51 21.50 -2.82
CA GLN A 99 0.89 20.23 -2.43
C GLN A 99 1.64 19.00 -2.94
N TYR A 100 2.34 19.11 -4.08
CA TYR A 100 2.86 17.98 -4.84
C TYR A 100 4.36 18.11 -5.11
N PRO A 101 5.04 17.00 -5.47
CA PRO A 101 6.45 17.01 -5.83
C PRO A 101 6.71 17.61 -7.23
N ILE A 102 7.96 18.02 -7.44
CA ILE A 102 8.54 18.37 -8.72
C ILE A 102 9.59 17.33 -9.04
N TYR A 103 9.45 16.62 -10.17
CA TYR A 103 10.40 15.64 -10.65
C TYR A 103 11.45 16.31 -11.52
N CYS A 104 12.73 16.04 -11.22
CA CYS A 104 13.87 16.71 -11.80
C CYS A 104 14.95 15.73 -12.22
N ARG A 105 15.83 16.16 -13.13
CA ARG A 105 17.08 15.48 -13.44
C ARG A 105 18.21 16.45 -13.68
N VAL A 106 19.44 15.94 -13.64
CA VAL A 106 20.65 16.65 -14.04
C VAL A 106 21.56 15.74 -14.85
N PRO A 107 22.40 16.25 -15.75
CA PRO A 107 23.37 15.43 -16.45
C PRO A 107 24.30 14.71 -15.48
N ALA A 108 24.50 13.42 -15.74
CA ALA A 108 25.44 12.59 -14.98
C ALA A 108 26.88 13.08 -15.20
N LYS A 109 27.72 12.99 -14.16
CA LYS A 109 29.16 13.22 -14.32
C LYS A 109 29.84 11.90 -14.68
N GLU A 110 30.59 11.90 -15.77
CA GLU A 110 31.36 10.73 -16.23
C GLU A 110 32.29 10.20 -15.14
N GLY A 111 32.34 8.86 -14.98
CA GLY A 111 33.25 8.18 -14.07
C GLY A 111 32.97 8.43 -12.58
N SER A 112 31.84 9.01 -12.23
CA SER A 112 31.45 9.24 -10.84
C SER A 112 30.20 8.44 -10.46
N ALA A 113 30.05 8.18 -9.17
CA ALA A 113 28.77 7.77 -8.58
C ALA A 113 27.70 8.85 -8.81
N SER A 114 26.43 8.54 -8.48
CA SER A 114 25.36 9.55 -8.49
C SER A 114 25.79 10.82 -7.73
N ARG A 115 25.29 11.97 -8.15
CA ARG A 115 25.56 13.23 -7.43
C ARG A 115 25.09 13.13 -5.97
N PRO A 116 25.74 13.86 -5.05
CA PRO A 116 25.26 13.97 -3.67
C PRO A 116 23.87 14.63 -3.63
N VAL A 117 23.25 14.59 -2.47
CA VAL A 117 21.96 15.29 -2.24
C VAL A 117 22.15 16.79 -2.58
N PRO A 118 21.31 17.35 -3.47
CA PRO A 118 21.44 18.78 -3.81
C PRO A 118 21.04 19.69 -2.65
N PRO A 119 21.34 21.00 -2.75
CA PRO A 119 20.65 22.00 -1.96
C PRO A 119 19.12 21.91 -2.15
N VAL A 120 18.37 22.43 -1.19
CA VAL A 120 16.89 22.38 -1.23
C VAL A 120 16.26 23.11 -2.43
N GLU A 121 17.00 24.06 -3.01
CA GLU A 121 16.63 24.77 -4.24
C GLU A 121 16.87 23.94 -5.51
N GLY A 122 17.49 22.77 -5.39
CA GLY A 122 17.91 21.94 -6.52
C GLY A 122 19.32 22.26 -7.01
N PHE A 123 19.75 21.57 -8.04
CA PHE A 123 21.02 21.86 -8.72
C PHE A 123 20.87 23.03 -9.69
N ALA A 124 21.95 23.80 -9.92
CA ALA A 124 21.96 24.93 -10.84
C ALA A 124 21.71 24.52 -12.31
N ASP A 125 22.05 23.28 -12.68
CA ASP A 125 21.87 22.66 -13.98
C ASP A 125 20.64 21.72 -14.02
N GLU A 126 19.67 21.95 -13.13
CA GLU A 126 18.42 21.17 -13.03
C GLU A 126 17.55 21.32 -14.28
N GLU A 127 17.06 20.21 -14.78
CA GLU A 127 15.97 20.11 -15.75
C GLU A 127 14.70 19.58 -15.06
N VAL A 128 13.61 20.35 -15.12
CA VAL A 128 12.31 19.92 -14.58
C VAL A 128 11.61 19.02 -15.59
N LEU A 129 11.46 17.76 -15.22
CA LEU A 129 10.74 16.76 -16.01
C LEU A 129 9.25 16.97 -15.92
N LEU A 130 8.72 17.06 -14.68
CA LEU A 130 7.30 17.18 -14.40
C LEU A 130 7.08 17.97 -13.11
N ASP A 131 6.37 19.08 -13.20
CA ASP A 131 5.87 19.83 -12.04
C ASP A 131 4.40 19.43 -11.82
N VAL A 132 4.16 18.59 -10.83
CA VAL A 132 2.81 18.08 -10.54
C VAL A 132 1.89 19.19 -10.01
N ASN A 133 2.45 20.24 -9.40
CA ASN A 133 1.64 21.39 -8.95
C ASN A 133 1.00 22.14 -10.14
N ARG A 134 1.73 22.26 -11.27
CA ARG A 134 1.17 22.86 -12.49
C ARG A 134 0.09 21.99 -13.13
N LEU A 135 0.24 20.66 -13.06
CA LEU A 135 -0.79 19.73 -13.55
C LEU A 135 -2.06 19.77 -12.69
N ALA A 136 -1.91 20.08 -11.41
CA ALA A 136 -3.00 20.16 -10.46
C ALA A 136 -3.73 21.52 -10.43
N GLU A 137 -3.29 22.51 -11.24
CA GLU A 137 -3.95 23.83 -11.29
C GLU A 137 -5.40 23.71 -11.76
N GLY A 138 -6.34 24.06 -10.88
CA GLY A 138 -7.79 23.97 -11.13
C GLY A 138 -8.41 22.60 -10.88
N GLU A 139 -7.63 21.59 -10.51
CA GLU A 139 -8.11 20.25 -10.21
C GLU A 139 -8.32 20.06 -8.69
N ALA A 140 -9.36 19.35 -8.33
CA ALA A 140 -9.64 19.01 -6.93
C ALA A 140 -8.81 17.83 -6.42
N PHE A 141 -8.33 17.01 -7.34
CA PHE A 141 -7.50 15.82 -7.09
C PHE A 141 -6.43 15.71 -8.17
N MET A 142 -5.24 15.24 -7.82
CA MET A 142 -4.19 14.94 -8.79
C MET A 142 -3.32 13.79 -8.26
N SER A 143 -3.10 12.80 -9.10
CA SER A 143 -2.18 11.68 -8.81
C SER A 143 -1.37 11.33 -10.05
N ILE A 144 -0.10 10.98 -9.86
CA ILE A 144 0.78 10.42 -10.89
C ILE A 144 0.86 8.91 -10.66
N GLY A 145 0.50 8.11 -11.68
CA GLY A 145 0.57 6.66 -11.62
C GLY A 145 1.94 6.13 -12.05
N ALA A 146 2.23 6.21 -13.33
CA ALA A 146 3.51 5.79 -13.91
C ALA A 146 4.37 7.00 -14.33
N LEU A 147 5.69 6.79 -14.33
CA LEU A 147 6.68 7.76 -14.82
C LEU A 147 7.86 6.97 -15.37
N ALA A 148 8.09 7.04 -16.71
CA ALA A 148 9.13 6.30 -17.41
C ALA A 148 9.82 7.16 -18.47
N VAL A 149 11.14 7.26 -18.40
CA VAL A 149 11.96 7.98 -19.37
C VAL A 149 12.53 6.95 -20.37
N SER A 150 12.62 7.31 -21.66
CA SER A 150 13.30 6.51 -22.69
C SER A 150 14.82 6.44 -22.44
N ASP A 151 15.52 5.41 -22.96
CA ASP A 151 16.95 5.19 -22.70
C ASP A 151 17.82 6.34 -23.21
N ASP A 152 17.41 6.96 -24.34
CA ASP A 152 18.07 8.17 -24.86
C ASP A 152 17.81 9.43 -24.02
N GLY A 153 16.91 9.35 -23.05
CA GLY A 153 16.56 10.43 -22.14
C GLY A 153 15.71 11.55 -22.77
N ASN A 154 15.12 11.35 -23.94
CA ASN A 154 14.44 12.41 -24.69
C ASN A 154 12.92 12.40 -24.52
N LEU A 155 12.34 11.30 -24.12
CA LEU A 155 10.89 11.14 -23.96
C LEU A 155 10.55 10.73 -22.53
N LEU A 156 9.49 11.34 -21.98
CA LEU A 156 8.89 10.99 -20.71
C LEU A 156 7.46 10.51 -20.91
N ALA A 157 7.19 9.23 -20.66
CA ALA A 157 5.84 8.72 -20.51
C ALA A 157 5.40 8.85 -19.06
N TYR A 158 4.23 9.42 -18.82
CA TYR A 158 3.66 9.56 -17.48
C TYR A 158 2.15 9.46 -17.51
N THR A 159 1.55 9.03 -16.39
CA THR A 159 0.10 8.92 -16.29
C THR A 159 -0.45 9.79 -15.17
N THR A 160 -1.65 10.36 -15.39
CA THR A 160 -2.34 11.25 -14.44
C THR A 160 -3.75 10.76 -14.16
N ASP A 161 -4.17 10.85 -12.89
CA ASP A 161 -5.57 10.75 -12.47
C ASP A 161 -5.96 12.06 -11.75
N ASN A 162 -6.98 12.74 -12.25
CA ASN A 162 -7.55 13.95 -11.63
C ASN A 162 -8.96 13.71 -11.04
N THR A 163 -9.38 12.47 -10.96
CA THR A 163 -10.72 12.07 -10.51
C THR A 163 -10.76 11.39 -9.15
N GLY A 164 -9.66 10.75 -8.76
CA GLY A 164 -9.58 9.87 -7.60
C GLY A 164 -10.10 8.44 -7.84
N PHE A 165 -10.63 8.15 -9.06
CA PHE A 165 -11.07 6.81 -9.45
C PHE A 165 -9.94 5.85 -9.84
N ARG A 166 -8.68 6.32 -9.80
CA ARG A 166 -7.52 5.58 -10.30
C ARG A 166 -7.61 5.27 -11.80
N GLN A 167 -8.29 6.12 -12.55
CA GLN A 167 -8.37 6.07 -14.01
C GLN A 167 -7.29 6.96 -14.61
N TYR A 168 -6.15 6.37 -14.91
CA TYR A 168 -4.99 7.12 -15.38
C TYR A 168 -5.00 7.35 -16.87
N THR A 169 -4.75 8.59 -17.28
CA THR A 169 -4.52 8.98 -18.66
C THR A 169 -3.03 9.04 -18.95
N LEU A 170 -2.60 8.38 -20.04
CA LEU A 170 -1.21 8.33 -20.49
C LEU A 170 -0.86 9.56 -21.34
N HIS A 171 0.21 10.20 -20.98
CA HIS A 171 0.83 11.32 -21.70
C HIS A 171 2.27 10.98 -22.05
N VAL A 172 2.77 11.56 -23.15
CA VAL A 172 4.19 11.53 -23.50
C VAL A 172 4.68 12.95 -23.72
N LYS A 173 5.74 13.33 -23.01
CA LYS A 173 6.41 14.63 -23.11
C LYS A 173 7.74 14.46 -23.84
N ASN A 174 7.98 15.31 -24.85
CA ASN A 174 9.29 15.46 -25.45
C ASN A 174 10.13 16.39 -24.57
N LEU A 175 11.17 15.86 -23.95
CA LEU A 175 12.01 16.60 -22.99
C LEU A 175 12.95 17.59 -23.65
N LEU A 176 13.24 17.43 -24.96
CA LEU A 176 14.06 18.39 -25.71
C LEU A 176 13.28 19.67 -26.06
N THR A 177 12.01 19.54 -26.40
CA THR A 177 11.16 20.67 -26.78
C THR A 177 10.31 21.20 -25.63
N GLY A 178 10.11 20.37 -24.59
CA GLY A 178 9.19 20.64 -23.47
C GLY A 178 7.72 20.42 -23.82
N GLU A 179 7.39 20.04 -25.06
CA GLU A 179 6.01 19.82 -25.50
C GLU A 179 5.48 18.47 -25.04
N THR A 180 4.24 18.46 -24.53
CA THR A 180 3.49 17.23 -24.28
C THR A 180 2.72 16.86 -25.53
N LEU A 181 2.97 15.66 -26.05
CA LEU A 181 2.19 15.11 -27.15
C LEU A 181 0.74 14.91 -26.68
N LYS A 182 -0.20 14.89 -27.64
CA LYS A 182 -1.61 14.66 -27.32
C LYS A 182 -1.76 13.41 -26.46
N SER A 183 -2.71 13.42 -25.50
CA SER A 183 -3.03 12.25 -24.67
C SER A 183 -3.12 10.98 -25.49
N LEU A 184 -2.36 9.96 -25.09
CA LEU A 184 -2.14 8.77 -25.90
C LEU A 184 -3.20 7.70 -25.66
N ALA A 185 -3.57 7.49 -24.41
CA ALA A 185 -4.54 6.47 -24.01
C ALA A 185 -5.12 6.79 -22.62
N GLU A 186 -6.31 6.27 -22.35
CA GLU A 186 -6.99 6.34 -21.08
C GLU A 186 -6.96 4.97 -20.39
N ARG A 187 -7.17 4.92 -19.08
CA ARG A 187 -7.21 3.69 -18.26
C ARG A 187 -5.93 2.88 -18.35
N VAL A 188 -4.80 3.55 -18.18
CA VAL A 188 -3.47 2.95 -18.29
C VAL A 188 -2.90 2.64 -16.92
N GLY A 189 -2.57 1.37 -16.66
CA GLY A 189 -1.96 0.94 -15.40
C GLY A 189 -0.44 1.06 -15.39
N SER A 190 0.25 0.29 -16.22
CA SER A 190 1.72 0.24 -16.31
C SER A 190 2.24 0.68 -17.67
N VAL A 191 3.48 1.15 -17.74
CA VAL A 191 4.14 1.58 -18.99
C VAL A 191 5.60 1.13 -19.01
N ALA A 192 6.10 0.77 -20.20
CA ALA A 192 7.51 0.44 -20.43
C ALA A 192 7.97 0.86 -21.83
N TRP A 193 9.13 1.52 -21.92
CA TRP A 193 9.81 1.79 -23.18
C TRP A 193 10.60 0.59 -23.65
N ALA A 194 10.55 0.29 -24.95
CA ALA A 194 11.50 -0.61 -25.59
C ALA A 194 12.86 0.06 -25.78
N ALA A 195 13.88 -0.73 -26.13
CA ALA A 195 15.25 -0.23 -26.32
C ALA A 195 15.46 0.55 -27.63
N ASP A 196 14.43 0.71 -28.44
CA ASP A 196 14.45 1.53 -29.66
C ASP A 196 14.08 3.02 -29.39
N ASP A 197 13.79 3.41 -28.14
CA ASP A 197 13.36 4.75 -27.71
C ASP A 197 12.10 5.27 -28.41
N ARG A 198 11.34 4.40 -29.04
CA ARG A 198 10.19 4.76 -29.88
C ARG A 198 8.95 3.90 -29.60
N THR A 199 9.16 2.67 -29.22
CA THR A 199 8.07 1.73 -28.95
C THR A 199 7.71 1.77 -27.48
N LEU A 200 6.44 2.06 -27.21
CA LEU A 200 5.86 2.10 -25.87
C LEU A 200 4.85 0.98 -25.72
N LEU A 201 5.03 0.17 -24.68
CA LEU A 201 4.06 -0.83 -24.23
C LEU A 201 3.38 -0.33 -22.96
N TYR A 202 2.07 -0.57 -22.85
CA TYR A 202 1.32 -0.19 -21.65
C TYR A 202 0.12 -1.10 -21.44
N SER A 203 -0.28 -1.28 -20.16
CA SER A 203 -1.48 -2.03 -19.83
C SER A 203 -2.72 -1.13 -19.90
N VAL A 204 -3.85 -1.73 -20.30
CA VAL A 204 -5.15 -1.05 -20.38
C VAL A 204 -6.14 -1.79 -19.46
N GLU A 205 -6.91 -1.00 -18.71
CA GLU A 205 -7.92 -1.50 -17.79
C GLU A 205 -9.28 -1.62 -18.49
N ASP A 206 -10.04 -2.62 -18.07
CA ASP A 206 -11.47 -2.76 -18.40
C ASP A 206 -12.27 -1.59 -17.83
N GLU A 207 -13.30 -1.15 -18.55
CA GLU A 207 -14.07 0.02 -18.19
C GLU A 207 -14.92 -0.17 -16.93
N GLU A 208 -15.48 -1.37 -16.75
CA GLU A 208 -16.40 -1.67 -15.64
C GLU A 208 -15.62 -2.21 -14.43
N THR A 209 -14.85 -3.27 -14.63
CA THR A 209 -14.16 -3.99 -13.56
C THR A 209 -12.87 -3.33 -13.11
N LYS A 210 -12.33 -2.33 -13.85
CA LYS A 210 -11.05 -1.67 -13.60
C LYS A 210 -9.85 -2.63 -13.62
N ARG A 211 -10.03 -3.83 -14.13
CA ARG A 211 -8.98 -4.85 -14.25
C ARG A 211 -8.05 -4.50 -15.41
N PRO A 212 -6.74 -4.31 -15.22
CA PRO A 212 -5.80 -4.27 -16.34
C PRO A 212 -5.71 -5.67 -16.97
N TYR A 213 -6.10 -5.79 -18.24
CA TYR A 213 -6.24 -7.09 -18.91
C TYR A 213 -5.56 -7.18 -20.27
N GLN A 214 -5.18 -6.04 -20.85
CA GLN A 214 -4.53 -5.97 -22.15
C GLN A 214 -3.18 -5.26 -22.06
N ILE A 215 -2.22 -5.68 -22.88
CA ILE A 215 -1.02 -4.92 -23.23
C ILE A 215 -1.16 -4.39 -24.63
N VAL A 216 -1.07 -3.07 -24.74
CA VAL A 216 -1.12 -2.35 -26.03
C VAL A 216 0.28 -1.83 -26.36
N ARG A 217 0.64 -1.92 -27.64
CA ARG A 217 1.90 -1.44 -28.20
C ARG A 217 1.64 -0.31 -29.16
N ARG A 218 2.43 0.78 -29.08
CA ARG A 218 2.43 1.89 -30.03
C ARG A 218 3.86 2.30 -30.39
N VAL A 219 4.05 2.72 -31.63
CA VAL A 219 5.35 3.15 -32.13
C VAL A 219 5.29 4.64 -32.49
N LEU A 220 6.25 5.41 -32.00
CA LEU A 220 6.41 6.84 -32.32
C LEU A 220 7.06 6.99 -33.70
N ASP A 221 6.40 7.68 -34.60
CA ASP A 221 7.00 8.15 -35.85
C ASP A 221 7.89 9.37 -35.56
N ALA A 222 9.19 9.25 -35.81
CA ALA A 222 10.17 10.28 -35.49
C ALA A 222 9.98 11.55 -36.36
N ALA A 223 9.43 11.42 -37.56
CA ALA A 223 9.26 12.55 -38.49
C ALA A 223 8.00 13.38 -38.17
N THR A 224 6.91 12.71 -37.81
CA THR A 224 5.63 13.36 -37.53
C THR A 224 5.40 13.62 -36.04
N GLN A 225 6.23 13.05 -35.17
CA GLN A 225 6.06 13.10 -33.70
C GLN A 225 4.65 12.60 -33.25
N THR A 226 4.12 11.59 -33.96
CA THR A 226 2.83 10.96 -33.66
C THR A 226 3.00 9.47 -33.42
N PHE A 227 2.18 8.93 -32.54
CA PHE A 227 2.15 7.48 -32.29
C PHE A 227 1.24 6.77 -33.30
N SER A 228 1.62 5.55 -33.65
CA SER A 228 0.79 4.63 -34.43
C SER A 228 -0.55 4.38 -33.72
N THR A 229 -1.51 3.78 -34.42
CA THR A 229 -2.70 3.18 -33.78
C THR A 229 -2.25 2.09 -32.81
N GLY A 230 -2.92 1.96 -31.67
CA GLY A 230 -2.62 0.93 -30.67
C GLY A 230 -2.86 -0.47 -31.26
N GLU A 231 -1.88 -1.36 -31.06
CA GLU A 231 -1.95 -2.78 -31.38
C GLU A 231 -1.98 -3.59 -30.08
N ILE A 232 -2.95 -4.49 -29.92
CA ILE A 232 -2.99 -5.40 -28.78
C ILE A 232 -1.87 -6.41 -28.95
N ALA A 233 -0.85 -6.34 -28.10
CA ALA A 233 0.28 -7.25 -28.09
C ALA A 233 -0.01 -8.51 -27.28
N TRP A 234 -0.84 -8.40 -26.24
CA TRP A 234 -1.24 -9.50 -25.38
C TRP A 234 -2.52 -9.20 -24.61
N GLU A 235 -3.30 -10.21 -24.26
CA GLU A 235 -4.56 -10.11 -23.52
C GLU A 235 -4.76 -11.33 -22.64
N ASP A 236 -5.28 -11.12 -21.41
CA ASP A 236 -5.71 -12.21 -20.53
C ASP A 236 -7.24 -12.22 -20.38
N ALA A 237 -7.86 -13.33 -20.74
CA ALA A 237 -9.29 -13.52 -20.64
C ALA A 237 -9.78 -13.96 -19.24
N ASP A 238 -8.87 -14.43 -18.37
CA ASP A 238 -9.23 -14.88 -17.03
C ASP A 238 -9.33 -13.65 -16.09
N GLU A 239 -10.55 -13.37 -15.64
CA GLU A 239 -10.86 -12.19 -14.83
C GLU A 239 -10.16 -12.16 -13.45
N ARG A 240 -9.57 -13.27 -13.01
CA ARG A 240 -8.76 -13.31 -11.78
C ARG A 240 -7.42 -12.59 -11.94
N PHE A 241 -6.90 -12.47 -13.17
CA PHE A 241 -5.55 -12.01 -13.45
C PHE A 241 -5.51 -10.54 -13.85
N ASN A 242 -4.64 -9.78 -13.21
CA ASN A 242 -4.25 -8.45 -13.62
C ASN A 242 -2.98 -8.53 -14.48
N VAL A 243 -2.89 -7.65 -15.49
CA VAL A 243 -1.79 -7.64 -16.45
C VAL A 243 -0.95 -6.39 -16.30
N GLY A 244 0.36 -6.57 -16.24
CA GLY A 244 1.33 -5.48 -16.20
C GLY A 244 2.44 -5.65 -17.23
N VAL A 245 3.15 -4.57 -17.52
CA VAL A 245 4.36 -4.58 -18.33
C VAL A 245 5.50 -3.91 -17.57
N GLY A 246 6.69 -4.51 -17.67
CA GLY A 246 7.93 -4.02 -17.08
C GLY A 246 9.13 -4.35 -17.95
N ARG A 247 10.32 -3.93 -17.50
CA ARG A 247 11.58 -4.21 -18.19
C ARG A 247 12.61 -4.69 -17.18
N THR A 248 13.44 -5.66 -17.61
CA THR A 248 14.57 -6.16 -16.78
C THR A 248 15.54 -5.02 -16.44
N ARG A 249 16.24 -5.12 -15.30
CA ARG A 249 17.20 -4.09 -14.89
C ARG A 249 18.33 -3.89 -15.89
N ASP A 250 18.79 -4.93 -16.53
CA ASP A 250 19.80 -4.84 -17.59
C ASP A 250 19.26 -4.28 -18.91
N GLY A 251 17.97 -3.98 -18.98
CA GLY A 251 17.30 -3.36 -20.11
C GLY A 251 17.10 -4.27 -21.33
N LYS A 252 17.41 -5.56 -21.24
CA LYS A 252 17.43 -6.47 -22.41
C LYS A 252 16.08 -7.08 -22.76
N TYR A 253 15.18 -7.23 -21.78
CA TYR A 253 13.89 -7.85 -22.00
C TYR A 253 12.76 -7.01 -21.43
N LEU A 254 11.64 -7.02 -22.15
CA LEU A 254 10.34 -6.58 -21.69
C LEU A 254 9.59 -7.80 -21.16
N PHE A 255 8.98 -7.67 -20.00
CA PHE A 255 8.10 -8.68 -19.40
C PHE A 255 6.66 -8.21 -19.42
N VAL A 256 5.76 -9.11 -19.84
CA VAL A 256 4.33 -9.04 -19.56
C VAL A 256 4.05 -10.00 -18.43
N GLU A 257 3.50 -9.52 -17.35
CA GLU A 257 3.11 -10.30 -16.19
C GLU A 257 1.59 -10.39 -16.10
N ALA A 258 1.07 -11.60 -15.94
CA ALA A 258 -0.31 -11.84 -15.53
C ALA A 258 -0.29 -12.47 -14.14
N ALA A 259 -0.92 -11.81 -13.17
CA ALA A 259 -0.91 -12.25 -11.78
C ALA A 259 -2.28 -12.13 -11.13
N SER A 260 -2.68 -13.18 -10.41
CA SER A 260 -3.75 -13.18 -9.43
C SER A 260 -3.18 -13.06 -8.01
N HIS A 261 -3.98 -13.24 -6.97
CA HIS A 261 -3.46 -13.20 -5.58
C HIS A 261 -2.55 -14.38 -5.24
N THR A 262 -2.63 -15.49 -5.97
CA THR A 262 -1.89 -16.72 -5.62
C THR A 262 -1.19 -17.39 -6.80
N THR A 263 -1.38 -16.89 -8.02
CA THR A 263 -0.85 -17.50 -9.25
C THR A 263 -0.27 -16.41 -10.14
N SER A 264 0.88 -16.69 -10.76
CA SER A 264 1.46 -15.77 -11.76
C SER A 264 1.92 -16.50 -13.02
N GLU A 265 2.02 -15.74 -14.11
CA GLU A 265 2.58 -16.15 -15.39
C GLU A 265 3.32 -14.97 -16.01
N GLN A 266 4.50 -15.20 -16.56
CA GLN A 266 5.26 -14.16 -17.24
C GLN A 266 5.59 -14.53 -18.68
N TRP A 267 5.45 -13.53 -19.55
CA TRP A 267 5.83 -13.57 -20.95
C TRP A 267 6.93 -12.55 -21.21
N TYR A 268 7.85 -12.84 -22.11
CA TYR A 268 8.98 -11.98 -22.38
C TYR A 268 9.20 -11.73 -23.86
N LEU A 269 9.86 -10.61 -24.15
CA LEU A 269 10.18 -10.13 -25.48
C LEU A 269 11.53 -9.41 -25.42
N ALA A 270 12.40 -9.59 -26.40
CA ALA A 270 13.65 -8.84 -26.47
C ALA A 270 13.35 -7.33 -26.62
N ALA A 271 13.92 -6.50 -25.75
CA ALA A 271 13.62 -5.06 -25.75
C ALA A 271 14.11 -4.33 -27.02
N ASN A 272 15.09 -4.88 -27.72
CA ASN A 272 15.60 -4.37 -28.99
C ASN A 272 14.84 -4.92 -30.23
N ASP A 273 13.88 -5.83 -30.03
CA ASP A 273 12.94 -6.31 -31.06
C ASP A 273 11.50 -6.22 -30.54
N PRO A 274 10.99 -5.00 -30.27
CA PRO A 274 9.70 -4.81 -29.63
C PRO A 274 8.51 -5.25 -30.52
N MET A 275 8.72 -5.53 -31.80
CA MET A 275 7.71 -6.07 -32.72
C MET A 275 7.74 -7.59 -32.81
N GLY A 276 8.66 -8.25 -32.09
CA GLY A 276 8.79 -9.70 -32.03
C GLY A 276 7.60 -10.38 -31.33
N THR A 277 7.66 -11.71 -31.25
CA THR A 277 6.62 -12.52 -30.62
C THR A 277 6.93 -12.71 -29.13
N LEU A 278 5.95 -12.46 -28.27
CA LEU A 278 6.02 -12.79 -26.85
C LEU A 278 6.15 -14.31 -26.64
N ARG A 279 7.03 -14.70 -25.73
CA ARG A 279 7.29 -16.09 -25.35
C ARG A 279 6.99 -16.26 -23.86
N CYS A 280 6.30 -17.35 -23.51
CA CYS A 280 6.05 -17.68 -22.12
C CYS A 280 7.32 -18.20 -21.43
N VAL A 281 7.58 -17.77 -20.20
CA VAL A 281 8.65 -18.31 -19.36
C VAL A 281 8.26 -19.71 -18.88
N GLU A 282 7.13 -19.83 -18.22
CA GLU A 282 6.51 -21.07 -17.77
C GLU A 282 4.99 -20.87 -17.70
N PRO A 283 4.18 -21.78 -18.26
CA PRO A 283 2.72 -21.69 -18.15
C PRO A 283 2.25 -21.70 -16.69
N ARG A 284 1.23 -20.89 -16.39
CA ARG A 284 0.66 -20.76 -15.03
C ARG A 284 0.15 -22.10 -14.49
N ARG A 285 0.29 -22.27 -13.19
CA ARG A 285 -0.28 -23.37 -12.41
C ARG A 285 -0.93 -22.77 -11.17
N ASP A 286 -2.15 -23.19 -10.88
CA ASP A 286 -2.89 -22.67 -9.73
C ASP A 286 -2.05 -22.75 -8.44
N ASP A 287 -2.09 -21.70 -7.62
CA ASP A 287 -1.33 -21.49 -6.37
C ASP A 287 0.21 -21.48 -6.54
N ILE A 288 0.72 -21.38 -7.76
CA ILE A 288 2.15 -21.20 -8.02
C ILE A 288 2.41 -19.78 -8.53
N GLU A 289 3.23 -19.10 -7.80
CA GLU A 289 3.74 -17.77 -8.13
C GLU A 289 5.19 -17.88 -8.56
N TYR A 290 5.57 -17.21 -9.66
CA TYR A 290 6.97 -17.04 -10.04
C TYR A 290 7.21 -15.66 -10.66
N TYR A 291 8.43 -15.16 -10.50
CA TYR A 291 8.87 -13.84 -10.96
C TYR A 291 10.30 -13.97 -11.46
N ALA A 292 10.56 -13.52 -12.70
CA ALA A 292 11.85 -13.64 -13.36
C ALA A 292 12.51 -12.28 -13.59
N ASP A 293 13.84 -12.22 -13.47
CA ASP A 293 14.68 -11.15 -13.97
C ASP A 293 15.85 -11.75 -14.78
N HIS A 294 16.58 -10.93 -15.52
CA HIS A 294 17.58 -11.39 -16.49
C HIS A 294 19.01 -10.97 -16.13
N ARG A 295 19.96 -11.90 -16.36
CA ARG A 295 21.39 -11.65 -16.32
C ARG A 295 22.13 -12.62 -17.23
N ASP A 296 22.97 -12.10 -18.16
CA ASP A 296 23.91 -12.88 -18.98
C ASP A 296 23.29 -14.11 -19.69
N GLY A 297 22.12 -13.93 -20.32
CA GLY A 297 21.41 -14.99 -21.04
C GLY A 297 20.68 -16.00 -20.13
N MET A 298 20.58 -15.72 -18.84
CA MET A 298 19.89 -16.53 -17.86
C MET A 298 18.75 -15.76 -17.20
N PHE A 299 17.62 -16.38 -17.03
CA PHE A 299 16.59 -15.92 -16.11
C PHE A 299 16.88 -16.41 -14.70
N PHE A 300 16.74 -15.51 -13.72
CA PHE A 300 16.72 -15.78 -12.31
C PHE A 300 15.26 -15.75 -11.87
N ILE A 301 14.73 -16.87 -11.43
CA ILE A 301 13.30 -17.07 -11.21
C ILE A 301 13.06 -17.38 -9.74
N ARG A 302 12.38 -16.46 -9.03
CA ARG A 302 11.87 -16.69 -7.70
C ARG A 302 10.53 -17.42 -7.81
N VAL A 303 10.38 -18.59 -7.18
CA VAL A 303 9.19 -19.46 -7.35
C VAL A 303 8.83 -20.20 -6.06
N ASN A 304 7.53 -20.44 -5.82
CA ASN A 304 7.02 -21.15 -4.64
C ASN A 304 6.56 -22.59 -4.90
N ASP A 305 7.12 -23.25 -5.94
CA ASP A 305 6.69 -24.57 -6.40
C ASP A 305 7.10 -25.76 -5.51
N THR A 306 8.11 -25.59 -4.65
CA THR A 306 8.58 -26.63 -3.71
C THR A 306 8.29 -26.28 -2.24
N GLY A 307 7.80 -25.08 -1.97
CA GLY A 307 7.43 -24.61 -0.65
C GLY A 307 6.96 -23.17 -0.68
N ARG A 308 6.06 -22.80 0.22
CA ARG A 308 5.34 -21.53 0.19
C ARG A 308 6.23 -20.28 0.27
N ASN A 309 7.38 -20.38 0.97
CA ASN A 309 8.29 -19.25 1.20
C ASN A 309 9.28 -19.00 0.04
N PHE A 310 9.02 -19.54 -1.12
CA PHE A 310 9.81 -19.38 -2.34
C PHE A 310 11.23 -19.99 -2.28
N ARG A 311 11.78 -20.26 -3.45
CA ARG A 311 13.17 -20.56 -3.75
C ARG A 311 13.63 -19.74 -4.95
N LEU A 312 14.93 -19.71 -5.23
CA LEU A 312 15.48 -19.06 -6.42
C LEU A 312 16.10 -20.12 -7.33
N VAL A 313 15.68 -20.11 -8.59
CA VAL A 313 16.20 -21.01 -9.63
C VAL A 313 16.69 -20.20 -10.83
N THR A 314 17.47 -20.82 -11.71
CA THR A 314 17.88 -20.22 -13.00
C THR A 314 17.57 -21.15 -14.15
N ALA A 315 17.32 -20.55 -15.33
CA ALA A 315 17.21 -21.24 -16.61
C ALA A 315 17.75 -20.35 -17.72
N THR A 316 18.15 -20.94 -18.86
CA THR A 316 18.55 -20.11 -20.01
C THR A 316 17.33 -19.45 -20.64
N VAL A 317 17.53 -18.31 -21.29
CA VAL A 317 16.46 -17.62 -22.03
C VAL A 317 15.87 -18.47 -23.15
N GLU A 318 16.70 -19.33 -23.77
CA GLU A 318 16.25 -20.24 -24.84
C GLU A 318 15.37 -21.37 -24.33
N GLN A 319 15.58 -21.82 -23.08
CA GLN A 319 14.87 -22.92 -22.43
C GLN A 319 14.44 -22.51 -21.00
N PRO A 320 13.48 -21.61 -20.88
CA PRO A 320 13.13 -21.01 -19.58
C PRO A 320 12.21 -21.89 -18.73
N GLY A 321 11.60 -22.94 -19.30
CA GLY A 321 10.62 -23.81 -18.65
C GLY A 321 11.20 -24.60 -17.48
N ARG A 322 10.31 -25.02 -16.59
CA ARG A 322 10.65 -25.65 -15.28
C ARG A 322 11.50 -26.91 -15.39
N GLU A 323 11.44 -27.64 -16.50
CA GLU A 323 12.27 -28.83 -16.75
C GLU A 323 13.75 -28.51 -16.84
N HIS A 324 14.11 -27.22 -17.02
CA HIS A 324 15.49 -26.73 -17.12
C HIS A 324 15.93 -25.95 -15.89
N TRP A 325 15.05 -25.81 -14.88
CA TRP A 325 15.34 -25.00 -13.68
C TRP A 325 16.45 -25.62 -12.84
N GLN A 326 17.45 -24.80 -12.55
CA GLN A 326 18.57 -25.15 -11.66
C GLN A 326 18.47 -24.31 -10.38
N GLU A 327 18.36 -24.98 -9.23
CA GLU A 327 18.24 -24.30 -7.95
C GLU A 327 19.55 -23.64 -7.53
N ILE A 328 19.48 -22.35 -7.18
CA ILE A 328 20.59 -21.56 -6.62
C ILE A 328 20.39 -21.19 -5.15
N LEU A 329 19.17 -20.89 -4.71
CA LEU A 329 18.81 -20.78 -3.30
C LEU A 329 17.62 -21.71 -3.01
N PRO A 330 17.74 -22.63 -2.04
CA PRO A 330 16.66 -23.53 -1.68
C PRO A 330 15.54 -22.80 -0.90
N HIS A 331 14.35 -23.38 -0.94
CA HIS A 331 13.25 -23.01 -0.05
C HIS A 331 13.65 -23.14 1.43
N ARG A 332 13.10 -22.24 2.27
CA ARG A 332 13.27 -22.25 3.71
C ARG A 332 11.91 -22.08 4.42
N ASP A 333 11.63 -22.94 5.41
CA ASP A 333 10.40 -22.83 6.20
C ASP A 333 10.45 -21.62 7.16
N ASP A 334 11.65 -21.25 7.62
CA ASP A 334 11.88 -20.21 8.63
C ASP A 334 12.08 -18.81 8.04
N ALA A 335 12.22 -18.69 6.71
CA ALA A 335 12.43 -17.42 6.04
C ALA A 335 11.76 -17.40 4.65
N MET A 336 10.98 -16.38 4.38
CA MET A 336 10.39 -16.15 3.07
C MET A 336 11.36 -15.34 2.20
N LEU A 337 11.65 -15.82 1.00
CA LEU A 337 12.34 -15.04 -0.03
C LEU A 337 11.32 -14.11 -0.69
N GLU A 338 11.31 -12.83 -0.28
CA GLU A 338 10.36 -11.83 -0.79
C GLU A 338 10.76 -11.33 -2.18
N ASP A 339 12.07 -11.21 -2.44
CA ASP A 339 12.60 -10.77 -3.73
C ASP A 339 14.07 -11.19 -3.90
N ALA A 340 14.54 -11.17 -5.15
CA ALA A 340 15.95 -11.33 -5.53
C ALA A 340 16.36 -10.17 -6.44
N ASP A 341 16.88 -9.10 -5.85
CA ASP A 341 17.25 -7.86 -6.53
C ASP A 341 18.57 -8.06 -7.29
N LEU A 342 18.50 -8.23 -8.63
CA LEU A 342 19.57 -8.78 -9.48
C LEU A 342 20.42 -7.68 -10.11
N PHE A 343 21.77 -7.91 -10.09
CA PHE A 343 22.78 -7.05 -10.68
C PHE A 343 23.84 -7.88 -11.48
N GLN A 344 24.71 -7.21 -12.21
CA GLN A 344 25.75 -7.86 -13.00
C GLN A 344 26.68 -8.76 -12.16
N HIS A 345 27.04 -8.32 -10.96
CA HIS A 345 28.08 -8.95 -10.13
C HIS A 345 27.57 -9.59 -8.84
N PHE A 346 26.33 -9.38 -8.48
CA PHE A 346 25.71 -9.87 -7.26
C PHE A 346 24.20 -9.87 -7.39
N PHE A 347 23.52 -10.47 -6.42
CA PHE A 347 22.10 -10.23 -6.15
C PHE A 347 21.90 -10.03 -4.66
N VAL A 348 20.81 -9.33 -4.32
CA VAL A 348 20.39 -9.17 -2.93
C VAL A 348 19.14 -10.00 -2.71
N ALA A 349 19.25 -11.03 -1.87
CA ALA A 349 18.09 -11.76 -1.38
C ALA A 349 17.39 -10.91 -0.31
N CYS A 350 16.22 -10.40 -0.66
CA CYS A 350 15.32 -9.74 0.28
C CYS A 350 14.50 -10.81 0.97
N GLU A 351 14.79 -11.07 2.21
CA GLU A 351 14.16 -12.13 2.99
C GLU A 351 13.36 -11.55 4.16
N ARG A 352 12.33 -12.28 4.58
CA ARG A 352 11.64 -12.03 5.84
C ARG A 352 11.86 -13.21 6.77
N TYR A 353 12.52 -12.94 7.88
CA TYR A 353 12.88 -13.95 8.88
C TYR A 353 12.33 -13.56 10.25
N GLN A 354 11.56 -14.44 10.83
CA GLN A 354 10.88 -14.17 12.11
C GLN A 354 10.11 -12.84 12.15
N GLY A 355 9.52 -12.45 11.00
CA GLY A 355 8.73 -11.22 10.85
C GLY A 355 9.54 -9.94 10.62
N LEU A 356 10.85 -10.02 10.46
CA LEU A 356 11.71 -8.86 10.17
C LEU A 356 12.38 -9.00 8.80
N PRO A 357 12.51 -7.90 8.05
CA PRO A 357 13.21 -7.92 6.76
C PRO A 357 14.72 -8.12 6.96
N ARG A 358 15.33 -8.86 6.02
CA ARG A 358 16.78 -9.06 5.91
C ARG A 358 17.23 -8.78 4.50
N LEU A 359 18.39 -8.18 4.35
CA LEU A 359 19.06 -7.94 3.08
C LEU A 359 20.37 -8.73 3.06
N ARG A 360 20.43 -9.76 2.20
CA ARG A 360 21.58 -10.68 2.12
C ARG A 360 22.19 -10.63 0.72
N ILE A 361 23.43 -10.19 0.65
CA ILE A 361 24.16 -9.95 -0.61
C ILE A 361 24.91 -11.19 -0.99
N HIS A 362 24.58 -11.77 -2.13
CA HIS A 362 25.21 -12.92 -2.74
C HIS A 362 26.08 -12.49 -3.91
N ASN A 363 27.37 -12.78 -3.84
CA ASN A 363 28.32 -12.42 -4.89
C ASN A 363 28.26 -13.44 -6.06
N LEU A 364 28.27 -12.93 -7.29
CA LEU A 364 28.25 -13.72 -8.54
C LEU A 364 29.55 -13.57 -9.37
N THR A 365 30.66 -13.13 -8.76
CA THR A 365 31.97 -12.91 -9.41
C THR A 365 33.01 -13.94 -8.96
N GLY A 366 32.65 -15.16 -8.69
CA GLY A 366 33.60 -16.18 -8.21
C GLY A 366 33.88 -17.25 -9.24
N GLU A 367 34.81 -18.15 -8.92
CA GLU A 367 34.96 -19.40 -9.62
C GLU A 367 33.84 -20.39 -9.27
N GLY A 368 33.49 -21.26 -10.20
CA GLY A 368 32.45 -22.27 -10.05
C GLY A 368 31.14 -21.90 -10.73
N SER A 369 30.16 -22.80 -10.62
CA SER A 369 28.80 -22.58 -11.14
C SER A 369 28.07 -21.47 -10.41
N LEU A 370 27.02 -20.89 -11.00
CA LEU A 370 26.17 -19.89 -10.34
C LEU A 370 25.62 -20.41 -9.01
N ALA A 371 25.23 -21.68 -8.93
CA ALA A 371 24.74 -22.30 -7.70
C ALA A 371 25.84 -22.36 -6.61
N GLU A 372 27.08 -22.68 -6.97
CA GLU A 372 28.19 -22.67 -6.02
C GLU A 372 28.52 -21.26 -5.53
N GLN A 373 28.47 -20.27 -6.42
CA GLN A 373 28.70 -18.87 -6.08
C GLN A 373 27.59 -18.34 -5.15
N ALA A 374 26.32 -18.56 -5.50
CA ALA A 374 25.16 -18.10 -4.74
C ALA A 374 25.06 -18.74 -3.34
N ARG A 375 25.53 -20.01 -3.19
CA ARG A 375 25.54 -20.73 -1.90
C ARG A 375 26.71 -20.39 -0.98
N LYS A 376 27.70 -19.63 -1.44
CA LYS A 376 28.73 -19.08 -0.53
C LYS A 376 28.04 -18.22 0.53
N THR A 377 28.64 -18.15 1.71
CA THR A 377 28.10 -17.33 2.82
C THR A 377 27.83 -15.91 2.34
N PRO A 378 26.56 -15.45 2.34
CA PRO A 378 26.24 -14.10 1.95
C PRO A 378 26.69 -13.10 2.99
N ARG A 379 26.83 -11.85 2.56
CA ARG A 379 27.00 -10.72 3.47
C ARG A 379 25.61 -10.25 3.89
N GLU A 380 25.40 -10.06 5.19
CA GLU A 380 24.12 -9.58 5.72
C GLU A 380 24.26 -8.15 6.22
N ILE A 381 23.34 -7.27 5.83
CA ILE A 381 23.26 -5.90 6.38
C ILE A 381 22.54 -6.00 7.72
N SER A 382 23.23 -5.57 8.80
CA SER A 382 22.70 -5.63 10.17
C SER A 382 21.95 -4.36 10.55
N PHE A 383 20.86 -4.50 11.28
CA PHE A 383 20.02 -3.40 11.75
C PHE A 383 19.94 -3.38 13.28
N PRO A 384 20.03 -2.19 13.93
CA PRO A 384 20.26 -2.11 15.37
C PRO A 384 18.99 -2.21 16.23
N GLU A 385 17.80 -2.01 15.67
CA GLU A 385 16.57 -1.89 16.45
C GLU A 385 15.75 -3.19 16.47
N PRO A 386 14.93 -3.45 17.51
CA PRO A 386 14.21 -4.71 17.67
C PRO A 386 13.06 -4.88 16.67
N THR A 387 12.60 -3.78 16.08
CA THR A 387 11.53 -3.74 15.07
C THR A 387 11.80 -2.59 14.11
N TYR A 388 11.77 -2.87 12.83
CA TYR A 388 12.17 -1.93 11.77
C TYR A 388 11.64 -2.38 10.41
N THR A 389 11.74 -1.49 9.44
CA THR A 389 11.61 -1.80 8.02
C THR A 389 12.94 -1.48 7.32
N ALA A 390 13.38 -2.41 6.49
CA ALA A 390 14.50 -2.26 5.58
C ALA A 390 14.07 -2.72 4.19
N THR A 391 14.24 -1.88 3.18
CA THR A 391 13.78 -2.14 1.82
C THR A 391 14.86 -1.84 0.81
N PRO A 392 14.86 -2.49 -0.37
CA PRO A 392 15.63 -2.01 -1.51
C PRO A 392 15.41 -0.51 -1.73
N GLY A 393 16.48 0.21 -2.00
CA GLY A 393 16.41 1.60 -2.47
C GLY A 393 16.32 1.65 -4.00
N THR A 394 16.38 2.86 -4.56
CA THR A 394 16.43 3.02 -6.02
C THR A 394 17.82 2.67 -6.54
N ASN A 395 17.95 1.50 -7.20
CA ASN A 395 19.15 0.94 -7.80
C ASN A 395 18.88 0.66 -9.28
N ARG A 396 19.13 1.61 -10.18
CA ARG A 396 18.83 1.45 -11.62
C ARG A 396 19.99 0.84 -12.41
N GLU A 397 21.23 1.18 -12.04
CA GLU A 397 22.43 0.72 -12.75
C GLU A 397 22.67 -0.78 -12.52
N PHE A 398 22.71 -1.55 -13.61
CA PHE A 398 22.87 -3.00 -13.53
C PHE A 398 24.29 -3.42 -13.10
N ASP A 399 25.30 -2.65 -13.50
CA ASP A 399 26.72 -2.88 -13.18
C ASP A 399 27.17 -2.20 -11.87
N ALA A 400 26.22 -1.84 -11.02
CA ALA A 400 26.51 -1.19 -9.74
C ALA A 400 27.51 -1.96 -8.86
N THR A 401 28.40 -1.25 -8.18
CA THR A 401 29.36 -1.77 -7.20
C THR A 401 28.95 -1.50 -5.76
N SER A 402 27.82 -0.85 -5.57
CA SER A 402 27.20 -0.56 -4.28
C SER A 402 25.70 -0.88 -4.32
N TYR A 403 25.09 -0.97 -3.15
CA TYR A 403 23.66 -1.23 -3.01
C TYR A 403 23.01 -0.18 -2.13
N ARG A 404 21.97 0.49 -2.64
CA ARG A 404 21.16 1.42 -1.85
C ARG A 404 20.02 0.71 -1.18
N TYR A 405 19.73 1.07 0.06
CA TYR A 405 18.60 0.59 0.81
C TYR A 405 18.00 1.67 1.69
N GLY A 406 16.69 1.55 1.92
CA GLY A 406 15.95 2.34 2.89
C GLY A 406 15.94 1.67 4.26
N TYR A 407 15.98 2.45 5.33
CA TYR A 407 15.83 1.99 6.70
C TYR A 407 14.97 2.96 7.50
N THR A 408 14.07 2.42 8.31
CA THR A 408 13.27 3.18 9.28
C THR A 408 12.85 2.27 10.42
N SER A 409 12.55 2.86 11.59
CA SER A 409 11.92 2.17 12.71
C SER A 409 10.82 3.03 13.31
N LEU A 410 10.16 2.58 14.36
CA LEU A 410 9.15 3.41 15.06
C LEU A 410 9.74 4.68 15.71
N ALA A 411 11.07 4.70 15.97
CA ALA A 411 11.78 5.81 16.59
C ALA A 411 12.92 6.38 15.73
N THR A 412 13.18 5.82 14.55
CA THR A 412 14.23 6.31 13.65
C THR A 412 13.61 6.79 12.34
N PRO A 413 13.75 8.09 11.99
CA PRO A 413 13.25 8.64 10.76
C PRO A 413 13.76 7.91 9.52
N SER A 414 12.95 7.95 8.44
CA SER A 414 13.29 7.34 7.17
C SER A 414 14.66 7.78 6.70
N SER A 415 15.52 6.82 6.36
CA SER A 415 16.91 7.01 6.04
C SER A 415 17.27 6.23 4.78
N VAL A 416 18.10 6.81 3.92
CA VAL A 416 18.67 6.18 2.73
C VAL A 416 20.14 5.93 2.98
N PHE A 417 20.55 4.68 2.83
CA PHE A 417 21.93 4.23 2.98
C PHE A 417 22.48 3.70 1.65
N GLN A 418 23.79 3.76 1.49
CA GLN A 418 24.52 3.09 0.44
C GLN A 418 25.50 2.10 1.08
N TYR A 419 25.39 0.83 0.71
CA TYR A 419 26.30 -0.24 1.12
C TYR A 419 27.35 -0.46 0.04
N GLU A 420 28.61 -0.31 0.39
CA GLU A 420 29.74 -0.53 -0.50
C GLU A 420 30.16 -2.01 -0.48
N LEU A 421 30.13 -2.67 -1.64
CA LEU A 421 30.45 -4.10 -1.76
C LEU A 421 31.92 -4.41 -1.49
N GLU A 422 32.83 -3.48 -1.76
CA GLU A 422 34.25 -3.67 -1.54
C GLU A 422 34.61 -3.62 -0.06
N THR A 423 34.11 -2.61 0.64
CA THR A 423 34.46 -2.33 2.05
C THR A 423 33.54 -2.98 3.06
N ASN A 424 32.36 -3.45 2.64
CA ASN A 424 31.26 -3.94 3.48
C ASN A 424 30.76 -2.89 4.51
N GLN A 425 30.74 -1.64 4.12
CA GLN A 425 30.30 -0.55 4.98
C GLN A 425 29.08 0.16 4.41
N SER A 426 28.17 0.53 5.29
CA SER A 426 27.01 1.37 4.95
C SER A 426 27.30 2.82 5.29
N THR A 427 27.04 3.70 4.32
CA THR A 427 27.12 5.16 4.50
C THR A 427 25.73 5.73 4.45
N LEU A 428 25.37 6.56 5.43
CA LEU A 428 24.11 7.32 5.42
C LEU A 428 24.20 8.41 4.35
N LEU A 429 23.33 8.35 3.37
CA LEU A 429 23.20 9.38 2.33
C LEU A 429 22.27 10.51 2.75
N LYS A 430 21.13 10.14 3.36
CA LYS A 430 20.14 11.10 3.86
C LYS A 430 19.28 10.44 4.95
N GLN A 431 18.97 11.21 5.97
CA GLN A 431 17.89 10.90 6.91
C GLN A 431 16.87 12.02 6.85
N LEU A 432 15.59 11.66 6.89
CA LEU A 432 14.50 12.64 6.97
C LEU A 432 14.67 13.49 8.22
N GLU A 433 14.77 14.80 8.04
CA GLU A 433 14.81 15.75 9.15
C GLU A 433 13.41 15.92 9.75
N VAL A 434 13.37 16.02 11.07
CA VAL A 434 12.15 16.30 11.83
C VAL A 434 12.36 17.64 12.54
N PRO A 435 11.96 18.75 11.91
CA PRO A 435 12.03 20.07 12.56
C PRO A 435 11.21 20.09 13.85
N GLY A 436 11.42 21.09 14.70
CA GLY A 436 10.67 21.24 15.93
C GLY A 436 11.21 20.48 17.15
N GLY A 437 12.36 19.78 17.02
CA GLY A 437 13.10 19.28 18.19
C GLY A 437 12.84 17.82 18.55
N PHE A 438 12.76 16.92 17.56
CA PHE A 438 12.67 15.49 17.79
C PHE A 438 13.96 14.91 18.36
N ASP A 439 13.84 14.18 19.48
CA ASP A 439 14.93 13.39 20.08
C ASP A 439 14.48 11.93 20.24
N ARG A 440 15.04 11.05 19.38
CA ARG A 440 14.70 9.62 19.35
C ARG A 440 14.92 8.91 20.69
N THR A 441 15.83 9.39 21.54
CA THR A 441 16.14 8.76 22.83
C THR A 441 14.99 8.85 23.83
N GLN A 442 14.05 9.78 23.63
CA GLN A 442 12.86 9.94 24.45
C GLN A 442 11.80 8.86 24.19
N TYR A 443 11.93 8.12 23.09
CA TYR A 443 10.97 7.08 22.71
C TYR A 443 11.57 5.69 22.91
N ALA A 444 10.71 4.74 23.28
CA ALA A 444 11.06 3.32 23.35
C ALA A 444 10.28 2.57 22.29
N SER A 445 10.95 1.72 21.52
CA SER A 445 10.29 0.75 20.65
C SER A 445 10.56 -0.66 21.18
N GLU A 446 9.54 -1.51 21.13
CA GLU A 446 9.62 -2.90 21.57
C GLU A 446 8.99 -3.81 20.53
N ARG A 447 9.47 -5.05 20.50
CA ARG A 447 8.84 -6.15 19.78
C ARG A 447 8.50 -7.26 20.75
N ILE A 448 7.22 -7.55 20.91
CA ILE A 448 6.67 -8.51 21.82
C ILE A 448 5.76 -9.51 21.10
N PHE A 449 5.27 -10.53 21.80
CA PHE A 449 4.42 -11.56 21.21
C PHE A 449 3.22 -11.85 22.11
N ALA A 450 2.02 -11.73 21.56
CA ALA A 450 0.82 -12.28 22.18
C ALA A 450 0.68 -13.76 21.81
N THR A 451 -0.06 -14.52 22.62
CA THR A 451 -0.44 -15.90 22.30
C THR A 451 -1.92 -15.92 21.96
N ALA A 452 -2.25 -16.30 20.75
CA ALA A 452 -3.63 -16.47 20.30
C ALA A 452 -4.28 -17.69 20.98
N SER A 453 -5.61 -17.80 20.88
CA SER A 453 -6.37 -18.87 21.55
C SER A 453 -5.99 -20.28 21.08
N ASP A 454 -5.45 -20.42 19.88
CA ASP A 454 -4.94 -21.67 19.30
C ASP A 454 -3.45 -21.93 19.58
N GLY A 455 -2.81 -21.07 20.38
CA GLY A 455 -1.40 -21.20 20.78
C GLY A 455 -0.42 -20.52 19.82
N VAL A 456 -0.88 -19.93 18.72
CA VAL A 456 -0.02 -19.22 17.75
C VAL A 456 0.51 -17.94 18.38
N ARG A 457 1.80 -17.64 18.14
CA ARG A 457 2.44 -16.42 18.64
C ARG A 457 2.34 -15.30 17.64
N VAL A 458 1.55 -14.28 17.96
CA VAL A 458 1.30 -13.09 17.14
C VAL A 458 2.32 -12.01 17.51
N PRO A 459 3.18 -11.55 16.56
CA PRO A 459 4.12 -10.48 16.83
C PRO A 459 3.39 -9.13 16.99
N ILE A 460 3.91 -8.28 17.87
CA ILE A 460 3.44 -6.91 18.07
C ILE A 460 4.65 -6.00 18.11
N SER A 461 4.64 -4.94 17.29
CA SER A 461 5.60 -3.84 17.35
C SER A 461 4.95 -2.66 18.05
N LEU A 462 5.61 -2.04 19.01
CA LEU A 462 5.03 -0.92 19.75
C LEU A 462 6.04 0.18 20.05
N VAL A 463 5.52 1.39 20.27
CA VAL A 463 6.32 2.58 20.62
C VAL A 463 5.56 3.44 21.63
N TYR A 464 6.31 4.03 22.53
CA TYR A 464 5.80 4.99 23.51
C TYR A 464 6.88 5.99 23.92
N ARG A 465 6.46 7.14 24.45
CA ARG A 465 7.36 8.13 25.02
C ARG A 465 7.70 7.72 26.45
N ARG A 466 9.00 7.59 26.77
CA ARG A 466 9.51 7.01 28.03
C ARG A 466 9.04 7.78 29.28
N ASP A 467 9.10 9.10 29.25
CA ASP A 467 8.72 9.99 30.37
C ASP A 467 7.20 10.14 30.56
N ARG A 468 6.42 9.63 29.58
CA ARG A 468 4.94 9.63 29.61
C ARG A 468 4.35 8.24 29.86
N PHE A 469 5.17 7.20 29.85
CA PHE A 469 4.68 5.83 30.04
C PHE A 469 4.47 5.51 31.51
N ALA A 470 3.24 5.17 31.86
CA ALA A 470 2.84 4.66 33.18
C ALA A 470 2.05 3.37 32.99
N ARG A 471 2.63 2.24 33.39
CA ARG A 471 2.07 0.92 33.14
C ARG A 471 0.62 0.78 33.58
N GLY A 472 -0.28 0.37 32.67
CA GLY A 472 -1.72 0.18 32.91
C GLY A 472 -2.54 1.49 32.94
N GLN A 473 -1.96 2.66 32.68
CA GLN A 473 -2.65 3.93 32.77
C GLN A 473 -2.75 4.69 31.42
N ASN A 474 -1.88 4.36 30.47
CA ASN A 474 -1.83 5.06 29.19
C ASN A 474 -3.01 4.72 28.29
N PRO A 475 -3.47 5.66 27.45
CA PRO A 475 -4.27 5.31 26.29
C PRO A 475 -3.47 4.40 25.36
N LEU A 476 -4.14 3.40 24.79
CA LEU A 476 -3.56 2.45 23.85
C LEU A 476 -4.23 2.62 22.47
N TYR A 477 -3.43 2.67 21.44
CA TYR A 477 -3.87 2.76 20.06
C TYR A 477 -3.26 1.63 19.24
N VAL A 478 -4.11 0.72 18.72
CA VAL A 478 -3.68 -0.49 18.02
C VAL A 478 -4.11 -0.43 16.56
N TYR A 479 -3.14 -0.62 15.66
CA TYR A 479 -3.34 -0.71 14.23
C TYR A 479 -3.06 -2.12 13.72
N ALA A 480 -3.86 -2.62 12.78
CA ALA A 480 -3.57 -3.83 12.04
C ALA A 480 -4.23 -3.80 10.64
N TYR A 481 -3.80 -4.73 9.77
CA TYR A 481 -4.37 -4.93 8.45
C TYR A 481 -4.83 -6.38 8.24
N GLY A 482 -3.93 -7.33 8.16
CA GLY A 482 -4.21 -8.77 8.21
C GLY A 482 -4.85 -9.36 6.95
N SER A 483 -4.43 -8.94 5.75
CA SER A 483 -4.96 -9.45 4.48
C SER A 483 -3.89 -9.39 3.38
N TYR A 484 -4.10 -10.16 2.31
CA TYR A 484 -3.30 -10.20 1.07
C TYR A 484 -1.84 -10.59 1.25
N GLY A 485 -1.46 -11.18 2.37
CA GLY A 485 -0.05 -11.40 2.68
C GLY A 485 0.76 -10.10 2.83
N TYR A 486 0.07 -8.97 3.05
CA TYR A 486 0.72 -7.68 3.20
C TYR A 486 1.40 -7.56 4.56
N SER A 487 2.72 -7.43 4.55
CA SER A 487 3.50 -7.17 5.76
C SER A 487 3.45 -5.70 6.11
N LEU A 488 2.92 -5.35 7.28
CA LEU A 488 2.85 -3.95 7.73
C LEU A 488 4.27 -3.36 7.86
N PRO A 489 4.58 -2.27 7.13
CA PRO A 489 5.86 -1.60 7.30
C PRO A 489 5.92 -0.90 8.66
N ILE A 490 6.96 -1.17 9.43
CA ILE A 490 7.22 -0.55 10.72
C ILE A 490 8.16 0.62 10.52
N GLY A 491 7.61 1.83 10.50
CA GLY A 491 8.36 3.04 10.20
C GLY A 491 8.00 4.23 11.05
N PHE A 492 8.92 5.17 11.07
CA PHE A 492 8.73 6.48 11.69
C PHE A 492 7.65 7.28 10.95
N ASN A 493 6.80 7.91 11.71
CA ASN A 493 5.83 8.87 11.20
C ASN A 493 5.74 10.05 12.18
N SER A 494 6.20 11.23 11.72
CA SER A 494 6.24 12.44 12.55
C SER A 494 4.87 12.90 13.05
N ASN A 495 3.79 12.59 12.30
CA ASN A 495 2.43 12.93 12.73
C ASN A 495 2.04 12.25 14.04
N ARG A 496 2.60 11.04 14.28
CA ARG A 496 2.34 10.26 15.50
C ARG A 496 2.97 10.86 16.75
N LEU A 497 3.94 11.77 16.62
CA LEU A 497 4.51 12.51 17.75
C LEU A 497 3.42 13.25 18.51
N SER A 498 2.41 13.79 17.83
CA SER A 498 1.26 14.44 18.48
C SER A 498 0.49 13.51 19.42
N LEU A 499 0.48 12.20 19.17
CA LEU A 499 -0.12 11.20 20.06
C LEU A 499 0.86 10.74 21.15
N LEU A 500 2.09 10.40 20.77
CA LEU A 500 3.13 9.90 21.67
C LEU A 500 3.46 10.91 22.78
N ASP A 501 3.56 12.19 22.43
CA ASP A 501 3.88 13.28 23.35
C ASP A 501 2.74 13.57 24.34
N ARG A 502 1.53 13.09 24.02
CA ARG A 502 0.37 13.10 24.92
C ARG A 502 0.20 11.79 25.70
N GLY A 503 1.19 10.89 25.61
CA GLY A 503 1.25 9.64 26.38
C GLY A 503 0.44 8.49 25.78
N VAL A 504 0.02 8.56 24.53
CA VAL A 504 -0.60 7.42 23.84
C VAL A 504 0.49 6.38 23.51
N VAL A 505 0.23 5.11 23.82
CA VAL A 505 1.04 3.98 23.36
C VAL A 505 0.53 3.52 22.00
N LEU A 506 1.40 3.42 21.00
CA LEU A 506 1.05 2.95 19.67
C LEU A 506 1.53 1.52 19.48
N ALA A 507 0.67 0.63 18.99
CA ALA A 507 0.99 -0.76 18.74
C ALA A 507 0.51 -1.20 17.35
N TYR A 508 1.29 -2.06 16.72
CA TYR A 508 1.01 -2.70 15.45
C TYR A 508 0.91 -4.20 15.68
N ALA A 509 -0.27 -4.77 15.47
CA ALA A 509 -0.47 -6.21 15.58
C ALA A 509 -0.24 -6.88 14.22
N HIS A 510 0.75 -7.75 14.14
CA HIS A 510 1.14 -8.48 12.92
C HIS A 510 0.35 -9.80 12.84
N ILE A 511 -0.94 -9.67 12.58
CA ILE A 511 -1.92 -10.77 12.63
C ILE A 511 -1.90 -11.65 11.39
N ARG A 512 -2.39 -12.89 11.48
CA ARG A 512 -2.54 -13.80 10.35
C ARG A 512 -3.41 -13.18 9.25
N GLY A 513 -3.11 -13.52 8.00
CA GLY A 513 -3.64 -12.86 6.81
C GLY A 513 -2.66 -11.83 6.24
N GLY A 514 -1.76 -11.27 7.06
CA GLY A 514 -0.56 -10.55 6.63
C GLY A 514 0.55 -11.49 6.17
N GLY A 515 1.72 -10.94 5.82
CA GLY A 515 2.88 -11.67 5.32
C GLY A 515 4.07 -11.75 6.28
N GLU A 516 3.94 -11.19 7.49
CA GLU A 516 5.09 -10.96 8.38
C GLU A 516 5.84 -12.23 8.74
N MET A 517 5.14 -13.36 8.89
CA MET A 517 5.78 -14.64 9.20
C MET A 517 5.88 -15.56 7.97
N GLY A 518 5.86 -14.98 6.75
CA GLY A 518 5.93 -15.66 5.48
C GLY A 518 4.57 -16.00 4.86
N LYS A 519 4.59 -16.65 3.68
CA LYS A 519 3.35 -17.01 2.95
C LYS A 519 2.40 -17.91 3.76
N PRO A 520 2.86 -18.87 4.58
CA PRO A 520 1.96 -19.64 5.46
C PRO A 520 1.17 -18.79 6.44
N TRP A 521 1.67 -17.61 6.83
CA TRP A 521 0.97 -16.65 7.68
C TRP A 521 -0.24 -16.03 6.97
N HIS A 522 -0.10 -15.74 5.69
CA HIS A 522 -1.19 -15.33 4.81
C HIS A 522 -2.22 -16.44 4.66
N ASP A 523 -1.79 -17.64 4.29
CA ASP A 523 -2.67 -18.79 4.10
C ASP A 523 -3.50 -19.12 5.35
N ALA A 524 -2.94 -18.90 6.55
CA ALA A 524 -3.61 -19.11 7.82
C ALA A 524 -4.59 -18.00 8.23
N GLY A 525 -4.77 -16.96 7.40
CA GLY A 525 -5.68 -15.84 7.66
C GLY A 525 -6.51 -15.40 6.45
N ARG A 526 -6.65 -16.26 5.40
CA ARG A 526 -7.48 -16.00 4.24
C ARG A 526 -8.56 -17.07 4.04
N MET A 527 -9.53 -16.82 3.18
CA MET A 527 -10.62 -17.74 2.83
C MET A 527 -11.24 -18.38 4.08
N MET A 528 -11.32 -19.70 4.16
CA MET A 528 -11.89 -20.46 5.28
C MET A 528 -11.07 -20.40 6.58
N GLN A 529 -9.97 -19.63 6.62
CA GLN A 529 -9.15 -19.36 7.80
C GLN A 529 -9.24 -17.89 8.26
N LYS A 530 -10.06 -17.07 7.61
CA LYS A 530 -10.14 -15.61 7.85
C LYS A 530 -10.46 -15.23 9.30
N LEU A 531 -11.22 -16.03 10.01
CA LEU A 531 -11.52 -15.80 11.43
C LEU A 531 -10.26 -15.70 12.32
N ASN A 532 -9.17 -16.36 11.94
CA ASN A 532 -7.90 -16.26 12.66
C ASN A 532 -7.37 -14.81 12.69
N THR A 533 -7.57 -14.04 11.63
CA THR A 533 -7.20 -12.62 11.59
C THR A 533 -7.85 -11.83 12.74
N PHE A 534 -9.14 -12.04 12.95
CA PHE A 534 -9.92 -11.32 13.96
C PHE A 534 -9.57 -11.78 15.38
N THR A 535 -9.45 -13.08 15.60
CA THR A 535 -9.09 -13.64 16.91
C THR A 535 -7.66 -13.30 17.31
N ASP A 536 -6.73 -13.24 16.38
CA ASP A 536 -5.35 -12.76 16.62
C ASP A 536 -5.34 -11.32 17.10
N PHE A 537 -6.11 -10.44 16.44
CA PHE A 537 -6.19 -9.02 16.82
C PHE A 537 -6.78 -8.83 18.22
N ILE A 538 -7.86 -9.56 18.53
CA ILE A 538 -8.48 -9.54 19.86
C ILE A 538 -7.45 -10.01 20.90
N SER A 539 -6.78 -11.14 20.66
CA SER A 539 -5.77 -11.70 21.58
C SER A 539 -4.57 -10.75 21.76
N ALA A 540 -4.12 -10.08 20.68
CA ALA A 540 -3.05 -9.10 20.76
C ALA A 540 -3.45 -7.89 21.62
N THR A 541 -4.67 -7.38 21.44
CA THR A 541 -5.18 -6.25 22.22
C THR A 541 -5.38 -6.64 23.71
N GLU A 542 -5.96 -7.79 23.98
CA GLU A 542 -6.09 -8.32 25.37
C GLU A 542 -4.73 -8.48 26.04
N TYR A 543 -3.74 -9.01 25.32
CA TYR A 543 -2.37 -9.15 25.82
C TYR A 543 -1.75 -7.79 26.17
N LEU A 544 -1.89 -6.78 25.31
CA LEU A 544 -1.37 -5.43 25.55
C LEU A 544 -1.98 -4.81 26.82
N VAL A 545 -3.30 -4.93 27.00
CA VAL A 545 -4.01 -4.45 28.19
C VAL A 545 -3.59 -5.22 29.44
N ALA A 546 -3.56 -6.54 29.39
CA ALA A 546 -3.20 -7.40 30.53
C ALA A 546 -1.76 -7.18 30.99
N ASN A 547 -0.85 -6.83 30.08
CA ASN A 547 0.55 -6.53 30.38
C ASN A 547 0.79 -5.04 30.66
N GLY A 548 -0.27 -4.23 30.77
CA GLY A 548 -0.21 -2.84 31.19
C GLY A 548 0.37 -1.86 30.16
N TYR A 549 0.35 -2.20 28.88
CA TYR A 549 0.70 -1.24 27.81
C TYR A 549 -0.43 -0.24 27.57
N GLY A 550 -1.66 -0.54 27.97
CA GLY A 550 -2.81 0.35 27.91
C GLY A 550 -3.79 0.15 29.06
N ALA A 551 -4.55 1.19 29.38
CA ALA A 551 -5.69 1.13 30.28
C ALA A 551 -6.87 0.46 29.57
N LYS A 552 -7.57 -0.44 30.30
CA LYS A 552 -8.67 -1.26 29.73
C LYS A 552 -9.81 -0.41 29.13
N ASP A 553 -10.10 0.75 29.70
CA ASP A 553 -11.18 1.64 29.29
C ASP A 553 -10.73 2.73 28.29
N ARG A 554 -9.48 2.66 27.80
CA ARG A 554 -8.86 3.66 26.94
C ARG A 554 -8.16 3.02 25.74
N VAL A 555 -8.79 2.02 25.12
CA VAL A 555 -8.28 1.32 23.96
C VAL A 555 -8.94 1.87 22.71
N ALA A 556 -8.12 2.37 21.79
CA ALA A 556 -8.52 2.75 20.43
C ALA A 556 -7.95 1.79 19.41
N ILE A 557 -8.69 1.56 18.33
CA ILE A 557 -8.26 0.71 17.22
C ILE A 557 -8.47 1.42 15.89
N GLU A 558 -7.61 1.11 14.91
CA GLU A 558 -7.71 1.64 13.56
C GLU A 558 -7.40 0.58 12.51
N GLY A 559 -8.10 0.68 11.39
CA GLY A 559 -7.83 -0.08 10.19
C GLY A 559 -8.53 0.51 8.97
N GLY A 560 -7.92 0.35 7.80
CA GLY A 560 -8.45 0.84 6.53
C GLY A 560 -8.66 -0.30 5.52
N SER A 561 -9.63 -0.15 4.60
CA SER A 561 -9.88 -1.13 3.53
C SER A 561 -10.20 -2.52 4.11
N ALA A 562 -9.41 -3.55 3.81
CA ALA A 562 -9.48 -4.85 4.48
C ALA A 562 -9.22 -4.76 5.99
N GLY A 563 -8.39 -3.81 6.47
CA GLY A 563 -8.27 -3.48 7.89
C GLY A 563 -9.57 -2.86 8.45
N GLY A 564 -10.38 -2.22 7.62
CA GLY A 564 -11.73 -1.75 7.97
C GLY A 564 -12.71 -2.91 8.16
N LEU A 565 -12.60 -3.98 7.37
CA LEU A 565 -13.30 -5.24 7.63
C LEU A 565 -12.94 -5.77 9.02
N LEU A 566 -11.64 -5.78 9.36
CA LEU A 566 -11.17 -6.16 10.70
C LEU A 566 -11.86 -5.31 11.77
N MET A 567 -11.90 -3.97 11.61
CA MET A 567 -12.52 -3.06 12.58
C MET A 567 -14.01 -3.37 12.78
N GLY A 568 -14.76 -3.59 11.71
CA GLY A 568 -16.18 -3.95 11.77
C GLY A 568 -16.41 -5.32 12.42
N ALA A 569 -15.63 -6.33 12.04
CA ALA A 569 -15.74 -7.69 12.58
C ALA A 569 -15.45 -7.76 14.09
N VAL A 570 -14.32 -7.18 14.56
CA VAL A 570 -13.97 -7.22 15.97
C VAL A 570 -14.88 -6.35 16.82
N SER A 571 -15.45 -5.28 16.28
CA SER A 571 -16.48 -4.47 16.94
C SER A 571 -17.80 -5.24 17.13
N ASN A 572 -18.13 -6.13 16.20
CA ASN A 572 -19.24 -7.07 16.37
C ASN A 572 -18.91 -8.19 17.37
N MET A 573 -17.68 -8.71 17.39
CA MET A 573 -17.27 -9.82 18.24
C MET A 573 -17.04 -9.41 19.70
N ARG A 574 -16.33 -8.30 19.91
CA ARG A 574 -15.87 -7.84 21.23
C ARG A 574 -16.02 -6.31 21.39
N PRO A 575 -17.26 -5.76 21.31
CA PRO A 575 -17.48 -4.32 21.49
C PRO A 575 -17.03 -3.80 22.85
N ASP A 576 -16.97 -4.68 23.86
CA ASP A 576 -16.54 -4.37 25.24
C ASP A 576 -15.04 -4.08 25.39
N LEU A 577 -14.24 -4.48 24.41
CA LEU A 577 -12.77 -4.36 24.44
C LEU A 577 -12.29 -2.99 23.99
N PHE A 578 -13.07 -2.29 23.19
CA PHE A 578 -12.66 -1.07 22.49
C PHE A 578 -13.45 0.15 22.96
N ARG A 579 -12.77 1.27 23.17
CA ARG A 579 -13.38 2.56 23.46
C ARG A 579 -13.65 3.36 22.19
N VAL A 580 -12.70 3.35 21.25
CA VAL A 580 -12.75 4.15 20.02
C VAL A 580 -12.35 3.29 18.83
N VAL A 581 -13.07 3.44 17.71
CA VAL A 581 -12.75 2.80 16.43
C VAL A 581 -12.62 3.86 15.36
N LEU A 582 -11.47 3.90 14.69
CA LEU A 582 -11.26 4.63 13.44
C LEU A 582 -11.30 3.63 12.29
N SER A 583 -12.25 3.81 11.37
CA SER A 583 -12.47 2.87 10.27
C SER A 583 -12.45 3.62 8.94
N HIS A 584 -11.39 3.43 8.17
CA HIS A 584 -11.15 4.15 6.93
C HIS A 584 -11.49 3.30 5.71
N VAL A 585 -12.29 3.84 4.79
CA VAL A 585 -12.69 3.18 3.52
C VAL A 585 -12.98 1.68 3.71
N PRO A 586 -13.82 1.30 4.70
CA PRO A 586 -13.84 -0.05 5.22
C PRO A 586 -14.65 -1.02 4.33
N PHE A 587 -14.06 -2.19 4.09
CA PHE A 587 -14.73 -3.33 3.43
C PHE A 587 -15.67 -4.03 4.42
N VAL A 588 -16.89 -3.51 4.57
CA VAL A 588 -17.83 -3.94 5.63
C VAL A 588 -19.12 -4.58 5.13
N ASP A 589 -19.42 -4.50 3.84
CA ASP A 589 -20.59 -5.15 3.23
C ASP A 589 -20.15 -6.33 2.34
N VAL A 590 -19.42 -7.26 2.96
CA VAL A 590 -18.72 -8.35 2.29
C VAL A 590 -19.64 -9.17 1.38
N MET A 591 -20.84 -9.49 1.85
CA MET A 591 -21.74 -10.37 1.09
C MET A 591 -22.27 -9.70 -0.17
N ASN A 592 -22.74 -8.45 -0.09
CA ASN A 592 -23.27 -7.75 -1.27
C ASN A 592 -22.19 -7.43 -2.30
N THR A 593 -20.98 -7.09 -1.85
CA THR A 593 -19.84 -6.82 -2.74
C THR A 593 -19.38 -8.10 -3.43
N MET A 594 -19.17 -9.18 -2.68
CA MET A 594 -18.63 -10.42 -3.24
C MET A 594 -19.64 -11.23 -4.05
N LEU A 595 -20.93 -10.91 -3.99
CA LEU A 595 -21.97 -11.48 -4.86
C LEU A 595 -22.14 -10.72 -6.18
N ASP A 596 -21.50 -9.57 -6.34
CA ASP A 596 -21.60 -8.72 -7.53
C ASP A 596 -20.29 -8.73 -8.34
N ALA A 597 -20.19 -9.66 -9.27
CA ALA A 597 -19.00 -9.82 -10.12
C ALA A 597 -18.76 -8.64 -11.09
N SER A 598 -19.70 -7.71 -11.22
CA SER A 598 -19.51 -6.50 -12.06
C SER A 598 -18.73 -5.41 -11.33
N LEU A 599 -18.58 -5.51 -10.01
CA LEU A 599 -17.80 -4.55 -9.24
C LEU A 599 -16.28 -4.72 -9.48
N PRO A 600 -15.52 -3.63 -9.44
CA PRO A 600 -14.08 -3.71 -9.43
C PRO A 600 -13.56 -4.67 -8.35
N LEU A 601 -12.52 -5.43 -8.67
CA LEU A 601 -11.81 -6.37 -7.81
C LEU A 601 -12.56 -7.66 -7.45
N THR A 602 -13.90 -7.72 -7.44
CA THR A 602 -14.69 -8.83 -6.87
C THR A 602 -14.22 -10.22 -7.34
N VAL A 603 -14.02 -10.43 -8.65
CA VAL A 603 -13.63 -11.75 -9.18
C VAL A 603 -12.22 -12.14 -8.71
N ALA A 604 -11.26 -11.22 -8.74
CA ALA A 604 -9.90 -11.45 -8.26
C ALA A 604 -9.88 -11.73 -6.73
N GLU A 605 -10.75 -11.09 -5.99
CA GLU A 605 -10.87 -11.19 -4.54
C GLU A 605 -11.44 -12.54 -4.04
N TYR A 606 -12.00 -13.39 -4.93
CA TYR A 606 -12.41 -14.73 -4.53
C TYR A 606 -11.28 -15.58 -3.97
N GLU A 607 -10.04 -15.31 -4.38
CA GLU A 607 -8.86 -16.01 -3.85
C GLU A 607 -8.45 -15.55 -2.44
N GLU A 608 -8.89 -14.36 -2.01
CA GLU A 608 -8.64 -13.86 -0.64
C GLU A 608 -9.79 -14.18 0.32
N TRP A 609 -11.04 -13.96 -0.11
CA TRP A 609 -12.22 -14.05 0.76
C TRP A 609 -12.99 -15.34 0.60
N GLY A 610 -12.95 -15.95 -0.59
CA GLY A 610 -13.84 -17.05 -1.03
C GLY A 610 -14.96 -16.55 -1.95
N ASN A 611 -15.55 -17.48 -2.70
CA ASN A 611 -16.66 -17.18 -3.61
C ASN A 611 -18.00 -17.50 -2.94
N PRO A 612 -18.84 -16.50 -2.59
CA PRO A 612 -20.11 -16.73 -1.89
C PRO A 612 -21.20 -17.39 -2.77
N ASN A 613 -20.95 -17.57 -4.08
CA ASN A 613 -21.79 -18.42 -4.92
C ASN A 613 -21.65 -19.91 -4.54
N GLU A 614 -20.63 -20.28 -3.78
CA GLU A 614 -20.44 -21.59 -3.18
C GLU A 614 -21.01 -21.61 -1.76
N ALA A 615 -21.85 -22.60 -1.44
CA ALA A 615 -22.57 -22.65 -0.16
C ALA A 615 -21.67 -22.62 1.08
N ALA A 616 -20.51 -23.29 1.04
CA ALA A 616 -19.57 -23.32 2.17
C ALA A 616 -18.92 -21.96 2.38
N ALA A 617 -18.45 -21.32 1.32
CA ALA A 617 -17.84 -19.98 1.38
C ALA A 617 -18.89 -18.94 1.83
N PHE A 618 -20.12 -19.00 1.31
CA PHE A 618 -21.22 -18.14 1.72
C PHE A 618 -21.44 -18.18 3.23
N GLN A 619 -21.58 -19.39 3.80
CA GLN A 619 -21.83 -19.55 5.23
C GLN A 619 -20.68 -18.98 6.07
N TYR A 620 -19.45 -19.25 5.65
CA TYR A 620 -18.26 -18.79 6.36
C TYR A 620 -18.09 -17.26 6.30
N MET A 621 -18.20 -16.67 5.11
CA MET A 621 -18.08 -15.23 4.90
C MET A 621 -19.18 -14.45 5.62
N ARG A 622 -20.42 -14.93 5.54
CA ARG A 622 -21.55 -14.33 6.25
C ARG A 622 -21.34 -14.30 7.77
N ALA A 623 -20.68 -15.31 8.34
CA ALA A 623 -20.45 -15.39 9.78
C ALA A 623 -19.56 -14.25 10.33
N TYR A 624 -18.72 -13.62 9.51
CA TYR A 624 -17.88 -12.51 9.90
C TYR A 624 -18.21 -11.18 9.21
N SER A 625 -18.99 -11.17 8.14
CA SER A 625 -19.35 -9.94 7.40
C SER A 625 -19.91 -8.87 8.35
N PRO A 626 -19.25 -7.70 8.50
CA PRO A 626 -19.68 -6.71 9.49
C PRO A 626 -21.12 -6.27 9.32
N TYR A 627 -21.53 -5.92 8.11
CA TYR A 627 -22.89 -5.47 7.81
C TYR A 627 -23.95 -6.51 8.18
N ASP A 628 -23.70 -7.79 7.91
CA ASP A 628 -24.64 -8.87 8.18
C ASP A 628 -24.76 -9.21 9.68
N ASN A 629 -23.73 -8.91 10.47
CA ASN A 629 -23.66 -9.24 11.89
C ASN A 629 -23.91 -8.05 12.85
N VAL A 630 -24.37 -6.91 12.33
CA VAL A 630 -24.85 -5.82 13.19
C VAL A 630 -26.07 -6.27 13.98
N ALA A 631 -26.04 -6.09 15.29
CA ALA A 631 -27.08 -6.51 16.22
C ALA A 631 -27.49 -5.40 17.20
N ALA A 632 -28.63 -5.56 17.87
CA ALA A 632 -29.09 -4.65 18.92
C ALA A 632 -28.25 -4.84 20.20
N LYS A 633 -27.16 -4.07 20.33
CA LYS A 633 -26.24 -4.09 21.47
C LYS A 633 -25.47 -2.76 21.58
N GLU A 634 -24.67 -2.64 22.61
CA GLU A 634 -23.76 -1.50 22.78
C GLU A 634 -22.54 -1.66 21.87
N TYR A 635 -22.10 -0.55 21.25
CA TYR A 635 -20.92 -0.46 20.38
C TYR A 635 -19.98 0.64 20.86
N PRO A 636 -18.67 0.54 20.56
CA PRO A 636 -17.73 1.61 20.84
C PRO A 636 -18.07 2.88 20.07
N THR A 637 -17.49 4.00 20.48
CA THR A 637 -17.50 5.22 19.66
C THR A 637 -16.78 4.98 18.35
N MET A 638 -17.38 5.37 17.22
CA MET A 638 -16.82 5.13 15.89
C MET A 638 -16.76 6.39 15.04
N LEU A 639 -15.66 6.58 14.35
CA LEU A 639 -15.50 7.46 13.19
C LEU A 639 -15.22 6.61 11.97
N VAL A 640 -16.19 6.61 11.04
CA VAL A 640 -16.10 5.89 9.76
C VAL A 640 -15.88 6.93 8.67
N LYS A 641 -14.84 6.74 7.87
CA LYS A 641 -14.49 7.65 6.76
C LYS A 641 -14.50 6.90 5.43
N THR A 642 -14.97 7.56 4.40
CA THR A 642 -14.98 7.03 3.03
C THR A 642 -14.82 8.16 2.01
N SER A 643 -14.74 7.81 0.74
CA SER A 643 -14.67 8.76 -0.37
C SER A 643 -15.67 8.38 -1.46
N LEU A 644 -16.36 9.36 -2.04
CA LEU A 644 -17.39 9.14 -3.06
C LEU A 644 -16.85 8.47 -4.33
N ASN A 645 -15.58 8.75 -4.66
CA ASN A 645 -14.91 8.24 -5.84
C ASN A 645 -14.03 7.01 -5.56
N ASP A 646 -14.27 6.32 -4.45
CA ASP A 646 -13.56 5.10 -4.15
C ASP A 646 -13.92 3.98 -5.14
N SER A 647 -12.92 3.51 -5.89
CA SER A 647 -13.06 2.44 -6.88
C SER A 647 -12.57 1.07 -6.40
N GLN A 648 -12.12 0.97 -5.13
CA GLN A 648 -11.66 -0.29 -4.53
C GLN A 648 -12.66 -0.82 -3.50
N VAL A 649 -13.11 0.05 -2.59
CA VAL A 649 -14.19 -0.23 -1.64
C VAL A 649 -15.23 0.85 -1.80
N MET A 650 -16.37 0.49 -2.39
CA MET A 650 -17.40 1.44 -2.76
C MET A 650 -17.91 2.22 -1.55
N TYR A 651 -18.09 3.55 -1.68
CA TYR A 651 -18.56 4.45 -0.62
C TYR A 651 -19.85 3.98 0.07
N TRP A 652 -20.69 3.23 -0.66
CA TRP A 652 -21.96 2.75 -0.13
C TRP A 652 -21.80 1.66 0.93
N GLU A 653 -20.70 0.91 0.96
CA GLU A 653 -20.46 -0.09 2.00
C GLU A 653 -20.43 0.53 3.40
N PRO A 654 -19.54 1.49 3.70
CA PRO A 654 -19.56 2.18 4.98
C PRO A 654 -20.83 2.99 5.22
N ALA A 655 -21.44 3.60 4.20
CA ALA A 655 -22.69 4.33 4.34
C ALA A 655 -23.85 3.42 4.80
N LYS A 656 -24.01 2.26 4.18
CA LYS A 656 -24.99 1.23 4.57
C LYS A 656 -24.71 0.69 5.97
N TYR A 657 -23.44 0.40 6.27
CA TYR A 657 -23.01 -0.10 7.57
C TYR A 657 -23.37 0.88 8.70
N VAL A 658 -23.05 2.17 8.53
CA VAL A 658 -23.39 3.21 9.52
C VAL A 658 -24.91 3.37 9.66
N ALA A 659 -25.66 3.37 8.56
CA ALA A 659 -27.14 3.45 8.58
C ALA A 659 -27.76 2.29 9.39
N LYS A 660 -27.31 1.05 9.13
CA LYS A 660 -27.77 -0.15 9.83
C LYS A 660 -27.36 -0.13 11.31
N LEU A 661 -26.10 0.16 11.58
CA LEU A 661 -25.57 0.22 12.94
C LEU A 661 -26.31 1.26 13.79
N ARG A 662 -26.54 2.47 13.24
CA ARG A 662 -27.30 3.54 13.91
C ARG A 662 -28.74 3.13 14.23
N SER A 663 -29.38 2.33 13.38
CA SER A 663 -30.75 1.87 13.59
C SER A 663 -30.86 0.79 14.67
N LEU A 664 -29.76 0.11 15.04
CA LEU A 664 -29.77 -1.06 15.92
C LEU A 664 -29.02 -0.86 17.24
N LYS A 665 -27.96 0.01 17.27
CA LYS A 665 -27.18 0.22 18.50
C LYS A 665 -28.05 0.70 19.66
N THR A 666 -27.73 0.24 20.88
CA THR A 666 -28.52 0.54 22.08
C THR A 666 -27.87 1.55 23.02
N ASP A 667 -26.62 1.93 22.74
CA ASP A 667 -25.81 2.91 23.48
C ASP A 667 -26.02 4.32 22.93
N SER A 668 -25.38 5.31 23.60
CA SER A 668 -25.35 6.72 23.22
C SER A 668 -23.98 7.18 22.66
N ASN A 669 -23.07 6.24 22.40
CA ASN A 669 -21.74 6.55 21.87
C ASN A 669 -21.84 7.15 20.46
N PHE A 670 -20.92 8.05 20.11
CA PHE A 670 -20.92 8.67 18.79
C PHE A 670 -20.66 7.63 17.70
N LEU A 671 -21.42 7.75 16.63
CA LEU A 671 -21.23 7.05 15.37
C LEU A 671 -21.26 8.11 14.27
N LEU A 672 -20.10 8.41 13.73
CA LEU A 672 -19.88 9.46 12.74
C LEU A 672 -19.53 8.83 11.39
N LEU A 673 -20.12 9.36 10.32
CA LEU A 673 -19.72 9.07 8.94
C LEU A 673 -19.21 10.35 8.30
N HIS A 674 -18.03 10.31 7.71
CA HIS A 674 -17.47 11.38 6.90
C HIS A 674 -17.12 10.87 5.51
N THR A 675 -17.77 11.44 4.49
CA THR A 675 -17.51 11.11 3.08
C THR A 675 -16.77 12.26 2.42
N ASN A 676 -15.54 12.02 1.95
CA ASN A 676 -14.85 12.97 1.07
C ASN A 676 -15.50 12.90 -0.32
N MET A 677 -16.17 13.98 -0.72
CA MET A 677 -16.98 14.02 -1.95
C MET A 677 -16.14 14.14 -3.24
N GLN A 678 -14.82 14.33 -3.14
CA GLN A 678 -13.93 14.59 -4.28
C GLN A 678 -12.75 13.60 -4.38
N ALA A 679 -12.49 12.82 -3.34
CA ALA A 679 -11.36 11.89 -3.30
C ALA A 679 -11.78 10.46 -3.64
N GLY A 680 -10.78 9.60 -3.85
CA GLY A 680 -10.87 8.16 -3.99
C GLY A 680 -10.39 7.41 -2.74
N HIS A 681 -9.96 6.16 -2.91
CA HIS A 681 -9.57 5.24 -1.82
C HIS A 681 -8.47 5.78 -0.89
N GLY A 682 -7.55 6.57 -1.41
CA GLY A 682 -6.43 7.14 -0.64
C GLY A 682 -6.75 8.42 0.13
N GLY A 683 -7.99 8.94 0.07
CA GLY A 683 -8.34 10.25 0.63
C GLY A 683 -7.78 11.42 -0.18
N ALA A 684 -7.52 12.55 0.46
CA ALA A 684 -6.99 13.76 -0.20
C ALA A 684 -5.60 13.50 -0.82
N SER A 685 -5.37 13.99 -2.04
CA SER A 685 -4.11 13.78 -2.79
C SER A 685 -3.01 14.77 -2.40
N GLY A 686 -3.35 15.97 -1.97
CA GLY A 686 -2.39 16.99 -1.56
C GLY A 686 -1.83 16.74 -0.15
N ARG A 687 -0.51 16.90 0.03
CA ARG A 687 0.16 16.61 1.32
C ARG A 687 -0.37 17.44 2.51
N TYR A 688 -0.75 18.69 2.30
CA TYR A 688 -1.31 19.52 3.38
C TYR A 688 -2.76 19.15 3.67
N ASP A 689 -3.55 18.82 2.65
CA ASP A 689 -4.94 18.42 2.84
C ASP A 689 -5.02 17.07 3.52
N TYR A 690 -4.12 16.14 3.19
CA TYR A 690 -3.97 14.87 3.91
C TYR A 690 -3.62 15.06 5.41
N LEU A 691 -2.77 16.04 5.75
CA LEU A 691 -2.48 16.36 7.16
C LEU A 691 -3.71 16.88 7.92
N LYS A 692 -4.61 17.63 7.25
CA LYS A 692 -5.86 18.06 7.87
C LYS A 692 -6.77 16.89 8.19
N GLU A 693 -6.82 15.89 7.31
CA GLU A 693 -7.58 14.66 7.57
C GLU A 693 -7.03 13.91 8.80
N ILE A 694 -5.70 13.79 8.94
CA ILE A 694 -5.06 13.16 10.09
C ILE A 694 -5.32 13.97 11.38
N ALA A 695 -5.24 15.30 11.33
CA ALA A 695 -5.51 16.16 12.48
C ALA A 695 -6.95 16.02 12.98
N PHE A 696 -7.91 15.87 12.05
CA PHE A 696 -9.31 15.59 12.35
C PHE A 696 -9.47 14.26 13.10
N ASP A 697 -8.85 13.18 12.57
CA ASP A 697 -8.91 11.86 13.16
C ASP A 697 -8.28 11.83 14.57
N TYR A 698 -7.12 12.44 14.74
CA TYR A 698 -6.44 12.48 16.03
C TYR A 698 -7.16 13.36 17.07
N ALA A 699 -7.83 14.42 16.64
CA ALA A 699 -8.66 15.22 17.55
C ALA A 699 -9.82 14.39 18.11
N PHE A 700 -10.53 13.64 17.24
CA PHE A 700 -11.58 12.72 17.67
C PHE A 700 -11.05 11.64 18.61
N LEU A 701 -9.93 11.00 18.24
CA LEU A 701 -9.27 9.98 19.03
C LEU A 701 -8.91 10.47 20.44
N LEU A 702 -8.19 11.58 20.54
CA LEU A 702 -7.73 12.15 21.82
C LEU A 702 -8.90 12.57 22.72
N TRP A 703 -9.95 13.13 22.13
CA TRP A 703 -11.16 13.46 22.84
C TRP A 703 -11.85 12.24 23.41
N GLN A 704 -12.10 11.23 22.61
CA GLN A 704 -12.84 10.04 23.03
C GLN A 704 -12.04 9.13 23.98
N LEU A 705 -10.71 9.19 23.93
CA LEU A 705 -9.82 8.56 24.91
C LEU A 705 -9.69 9.35 26.23
N GLY A 706 -10.32 10.54 26.32
CA GLY A 706 -10.24 11.40 27.52
C GLY A 706 -8.85 11.98 27.77
N VAL A 707 -8.00 12.09 26.73
CA VAL A 707 -6.69 12.75 26.78
C VAL A 707 -6.88 14.28 26.78
N VAL A 708 -7.84 14.74 26.01
CA VAL A 708 -8.24 16.16 25.92
C VAL A 708 -9.72 16.27 26.26
N LYS A 709 -10.08 17.35 26.96
CA LYS A 709 -11.48 17.68 27.26
C LYS A 709 -11.92 18.79 26.32
N THR A 710 -13.14 18.71 25.83
CA THR A 710 -13.81 19.89 25.23
C THR A 710 -14.22 20.84 26.35
N GLU A 711 -13.98 22.12 26.17
CA GLU A 711 -14.63 23.11 27.03
C GLU A 711 -16.14 23.02 26.83
N SER A 712 -16.86 22.73 27.89
CA SER A 712 -18.32 22.54 27.92
C SER A 712 -19.08 23.84 27.67
#